data_b4cd78a82961e5b72efb29f4019779cc
#
_entry.id   b4cd78a82961e5b72efb29f4019779cc
#
_cell.length_a   1.000
_cell.length_b   1.000
_cell.length_c   1.000
_cell.angle_alpha   90.00
_cell.angle_beta   90.00
_cell.angle_gamma   90.00
#
_symmetry.space_group_name_H-M   'P 1'
#
loop_
_entity.id
_entity.type
_entity.pdbx_description
1 polymer ?
#
loop_
_entity_poly.entity_id
_entity_poly.type
_entity_poly.pdbx_seq_one_letter_code
_entity_poly.pdbx_strand_id
1 'polypeptide(L)'
;MRAVAAVRPLTVITSSARIMAADDSGKRDRDEEDAAPAVGPAPPAPGDAGDDEPVDVGPALPPPKKAKTLPFESVYLDSLPCAAMYEKSYMHRDFVTFVAVTPGTDFFITASHDGHLKIWAKRYEGIEFVKHFRSHMGPILGLSVSADGLYCATVGQDKSVKVYDVVNFDMTLMIKLPYMPTTCEFVYRKGEAKQKIAVADQTGKIYVYDTLSSEQTPVKVLELHRAAVRCMKYNAARGIVISADDKGVIDYWSPSTYEFPTDGVDFRFKLDTDLYSLAKAKTKALTLEVSQDGEQFSTTGPDRRVRVFRFATGKLRHVIDESLESANDVQRSGNENYQLEDIDFGRRLAKDREMESDGEVGYPNAIFDESGNFILYATLLGIKVVNLVTSRCARIVGKVENTERFMQLAMFQGVPKKDKRSRGSGKDTKTTTEKDPTIVCSAFQKTRLYLFTRREPEDGDDAVGGRDVFNEKPLADEMVAAASLAATASTSLARSAVIHTTLGDIHVKLFPDETPKTCENFTTHAKNGYYDGLLFHRVIKGFMLQTGDPLGDGTGGVSIWGGEFEDEITRDLRHDRPYTVSMANAGPNTNGSQFFITTVATPWLDGKHTVFGRVVKGADVVHSIEKLKTDKGDKPLIDVKMANITLSFN
;
A
#
# COMPACT_ATOMS: atom_id res chain seq x y z
N MET A 1 12.42 -33.85 37.04
CA MET A 1 10.99 -34.19 36.92
C MET A 1 10.34 -33.05 36.15
N ARG A 2 9.94 -33.31 34.93
CA ARG A 2 9.38 -32.32 33.98
C ARG A 2 7.87 -32.23 34.23
N ALA A 3 7.37 -31.06 34.62
CA ALA A 3 5.94 -30.74 34.53
C ALA A 3 5.67 -30.14 33.15
N VAL A 4 5.01 -30.90 32.30
CA VAL A 4 4.49 -30.44 31.00
C VAL A 4 3.18 -29.71 31.32
N ALA A 5 3.21 -28.39 31.27
CA ALA A 5 1.99 -27.58 31.29
C ALA A 5 1.27 -27.76 29.97
N ALA A 6 0.08 -28.33 29.99
CA ALA A 6 -0.81 -28.46 28.84
C ALA A 6 -1.22 -27.06 28.34
N VAL A 7 -0.68 -26.66 27.20
CA VAL A 7 -1.10 -25.49 26.46
C VAL A 7 -2.49 -25.79 25.89
N ARG A 8 -3.51 -25.08 26.35
CA ARG A 8 -4.84 -25.11 25.71
C ARG A 8 -4.70 -24.58 24.28
N PRO A 9 -5.24 -25.27 23.28
CA PRO A 9 -5.14 -24.82 21.91
C PRO A 9 -5.87 -23.48 21.74
N LEU A 10 -5.16 -22.48 21.23
CA LEU A 10 -5.73 -21.22 20.72
C LEU A 10 -6.74 -21.55 19.61
N THR A 11 -7.91 -20.94 19.68
CA THR A 11 -8.93 -21.09 18.65
C THR A 11 -8.48 -20.34 17.40
N VAL A 12 -7.90 -21.06 16.46
CA VAL A 12 -7.57 -20.54 15.12
C VAL A 12 -8.86 -20.50 14.32
N ILE A 13 -9.27 -19.32 13.91
CA ILE A 13 -10.40 -19.15 13.01
C ILE A 13 -9.82 -19.08 11.60
N THR A 14 -9.91 -20.16 10.86
CA THR A 14 -9.68 -20.13 9.43
C THR A 14 -10.94 -19.64 8.73
N SER A 15 -10.83 -18.72 7.82
CA SER A 15 -11.99 -18.12 7.12
C SER A 15 -12.81 -19.12 6.31
N SER A 16 -12.26 -20.27 6.05
CA SER A 16 -12.85 -21.28 5.15
C SER A 16 -13.51 -22.46 5.84
N ALA A 17 -12.91 -23.05 6.85
CA ALA A 17 -13.36 -24.37 7.34
C ALA A 17 -14.56 -24.31 8.31
N ARG A 18 -14.88 -23.17 8.88
CA ARG A 18 -15.99 -23.03 9.86
C ARG A 18 -17.23 -22.32 9.33
N ILE A 19 -17.17 -21.71 8.16
CA ILE A 19 -18.31 -21.06 7.52
C ILE A 19 -19.27 -22.08 6.90
N MET A 20 -18.81 -23.29 6.65
CA MET A 20 -19.61 -24.36 6.02
C MET A 20 -20.62 -25.06 6.92
N ALA A 21 -20.73 -24.72 8.20
CA ALA A 21 -21.66 -25.38 9.12
C ALA A 21 -22.95 -24.59 9.37
N ALA A 22 -23.43 -23.82 8.40
CA ALA A 22 -24.75 -23.20 8.45
C ALA A 22 -25.66 -23.86 7.42
N ASP A 23 -26.34 -24.91 7.87
CA ASP A 23 -27.46 -25.55 7.21
C ASP A 23 -28.57 -24.54 6.94
N ASP A 24 -28.84 -24.28 5.68
CA ASP A 24 -30.02 -23.59 5.23
C ASP A 24 -31.11 -24.63 4.93
N SER A 25 -31.89 -25.02 5.94
CA SER A 25 -33.13 -25.76 5.74
C SER A 25 -34.28 -24.78 5.45
N GLY A 26 -34.23 -24.20 4.24
CA GLY A 26 -35.38 -23.47 3.70
C GLY A 26 -36.53 -24.44 3.38
N LYS A 27 -37.57 -24.41 4.22
CA LYS A 27 -38.87 -25.00 3.92
C LYS A 27 -39.48 -24.30 2.70
N ARG A 28 -39.75 -25.08 1.65
CA ARG A 28 -40.76 -24.73 0.64
C ARG A 28 -42.00 -25.55 0.91
N ASP A 29 -43.05 -24.89 1.31
CA ASP A 29 -44.40 -25.40 1.27
C ASP A 29 -44.81 -25.60 -0.20
N ARG A 30 -45.25 -26.79 -0.55
CA ARG A 30 -46.15 -27.06 -1.67
C ARG A 30 -47.16 -28.12 -1.24
N ASP A 31 -48.37 -27.67 -1.23
CA ASP A 31 -49.57 -28.47 -1.17
C ASP A 31 -49.63 -29.44 -2.34
N GLU A 32 -49.93 -30.72 -2.05
CA GLU A 32 -50.75 -31.57 -2.94
C GLU A 32 -51.28 -32.76 -2.13
N GLU A 33 -52.57 -33.04 -2.41
CA GLU A 33 -53.53 -33.88 -1.76
C GLU A 33 -53.28 -35.40 -1.92
N ASP A 34 -53.93 -36.13 -0.94
CA ASP A 34 -54.51 -37.47 -1.04
C ASP A 34 -53.65 -38.72 -1.34
N ALA A 35 -53.52 -39.53 -0.30
CA ALA A 35 -53.96 -40.93 -0.26
C ALA A 35 -53.52 -41.65 1.03
N ALA A 36 -54.45 -42.07 1.86
CA ALA A 36 -54.29 -43.11 2.91
C ALA A 36 -54.73 -44.47 2.32
N PRO A 37 -54.58 -45.60 3.05
CA PRO A 37 -53.64 -45.99 4.13
C PRO A 37 -53.03 -47.39 3.89
N ALA A 38 -52.01 -47.76 4.66
CA ALA A 38 -51.69 -49.16 4.93
C ALA A 38 -51.23 -49.33 6.39
N VAL A 39 -52.03 -50.09 7.11
CA VAL A 39 -51.83 -50.50 8.49
C VAL A 39 -50.71 -51.52 8.59
N GLY A 40 -49.66 -51.26 9.34
CA GLY A 40 -48.64 -52.24 9.73
C GLY A 40 -48.78 -52.61 11.22
N PRO A 41 -48.41 -53.83 11.64
CA PRO A 41 -48.82 -54.42 12.90
C PRO A 41 -48.11 -53.86 14.15
N ALA A 42 -48.83 -53.90 15.25
CA ALA A 42 -48.41 -53.46 16.59
C ALA A 42 -47.27 -54.33 17.16
N PRO A 43 -46.41 -53.73 18.04
CA PRO A 43 -45.36 -54.48 18.71
C PRO A 43 -45.91 -55.36 19.83
N PRO A 44 -45.26 -56.52 20.15
CA PRO A 44 -45.68 -57.43 21.20
C PRO A 44 -45.35 -56.86 22.59
N ALA A 45 -46.14 -57.29 23.57
CA ALA A 45 -46.07 -56.95 24.97
C ALA A 45 -44.81 -57.54 25.65
N PRO A 46 -44.37 -56.95 26.81
CA PRO A 46 -43.11 -57.29 27.43
C PRO A 46 -43.18 -58.65 28.15
N GLY A 47 -42.22 -59.51 27.86
CA GLY A 47 -41.92 -60.72 28.60
C GLY A 47 -40.68 -60.56 29.43
N ASP A 48 -40.77 -61.06 30.56
CA ASP A 48 -40.03 -61.33 31.76
C ASP A 48 -38.49 -61.15 31.80
N ALA A 49 -38.05 -60.82 33.01
CA ALA A 49 -36.73 -60.51 33.50
C ALA A 49 -35.60 -61.46 33.09
N GLY A 50 -34.52 -60.88 32.59
CA GLY A 50 -33.19 -61.46 32.59
C GLY A 50 -32.18 -60.37 33.04
N ASP A 51 -31.31 -60.75 34.00
CA ASP A 51 -30.27 -59.95 34.62
C ASP A 51 -29.33 -59.38 33.55
N ASP A 52 -29.48 -58.08 33.23
CA ASP A 52 -28.51 -57.33 32.41
C ASP A 52 -27.60 -56.51 33.31
N GLU A 53 -26.31 -56.80 33.25
CA GLU A 53 -25.23 -56.01 33.84
C GLU A 53 -25.34 -54.52 33.35
N PRO A 54 -24.99 -53.55 34.20
CA PRO A 54 -25.07 -52.14 33.80
C PRO A 54 -24.04 -51.86 32.73
N VAL A 55 -24.53 -51.58 31.52
CA VAL A 55 -23.70 -50.98 30.43
C VAL A 55 -23.18 -49.68 30.95
N ASP A 56 -21.85 -49.58 31.09
CA ASP A 56 -21.11 -48.36 31.46
C ASP A 56 -21.36 -47.29 30.36
N VAL A 57 -22.37 -46.46 30.59
CA VAL A 57 -22.65 -45.31 29.75
C VAL A 57 -21.58 -44.28 30.09
N GLY A 58 -20.51 -44.27 29.32
CA GLY A 58 -19.46 -43.27 29.46
C GLY A 58 -20.03 -41.84 29.59
N PRO A 59 -19.27 -40.90 30.19
CA PRO A 59 -19.78 -39.58 30.53
C PRO A 59 -20.43 -38.90 29.33
N ALA A 60 -21.67 -38.47 29.51
CA ALA A 60 -22.45 -37.80 28.49
C ALA A 60 -21.65 -36.64 27.89
N LEU A 61 -21.53 -36.61 26.56
CA LEU A 61 -20.88 -35.50 25.86
C LEU A 61 -21.47 -34.17 26.35
N PRO A 62 -20.62 -33.20 26.70
CA PRO A 62 -21.12 -31.90 27.15
C PRO A 62 -22.05 -31.32 26.10
N PRO A 63 -23.18 -30.69 26.48
CA PRO A 63 -24.13 -30.15 25.56
C PRO A 63 -23.43 -29.16 24.59
N PRO A 64 -23.79 -29.15 23.30
CA PRO A 64 -23.18 -28.27 22.31
C PRO A 64 -23.28 -26.82 22.81
N LYS A 65 -22.14 -26.12 22.89
CA LYS A 65 -22.12 -24.70 23.33
C LYS A 65 -23.05 -23.93 22.40
N LYS A 66 -24.04 -23.24 23.00
CA LYS A 66 -24.94 -22.34 22.25
C LYS A 66 -24.12 -21.40 21.38
N ALA A 67 -24.44 -21.33 20.10
CA ALA A 67 -23.79 -20.40 19.18
C ALA A 67 -23.97 -18.96 19.73
N LYS A 68 -22.88 -18.22 19.82
CA LYS A 68 -22.93 -16.80 20.20
C LYS A 68 -23.64 -16.05 19.08
N THR A 69 -24.65 -15.27 19.41
CA THR A 69 -25.37 -14.39 18.50
C THR A 69 -25.15 -12.95 18.91
N LEU A 70 -24.99 -12.05 17.96
CA LEU A 70 -24.94 -10.62 18.21
C LEU A 70 -26.38 -10.08 18.17
N PRO A 71 -26.91 -9.51 19.26
CA PRO A 71 -28.21 -8.87 19.23
C PRO A 71 -28.19 -7.68 18.26
N PHE A 72 -29.26 -7.50 17.47
CA PHE A 72 -29.39 -6.40 16.50
C PHE A 72 -28.28 -6.33 15.43
N GLU A 73 -27.74 -7.46 15.00
CA GLU A 73 -26.68 -7.53 13.99
C GLU A 73 -27.05 -6.77 12.71
N SER A 74 -28.33 -6.84 12.26
CA SER A 74 -28.81 -6.12 11.07
C SER A 74 -28.65 -4.60 11.19
N VAL A 75 -28.91 -4.02 12.37
CA VAL A 75 -28.78 -2.57 12.60
C VAL A 75 -27.31 -2.12 12.48
N TYR A 76 -26.38 -2.93 12.99
CA TYR A 76 -24.96 -2.65 12.83
C TYR A 76 -24.51 -2.79 11.36
N LEU A 77 -24.97 -3.83 10.66
CA LEU A 77 -24.68 -4.02 9.24
C LEU A 77 -25.25 -2.92 8.36
N ASP A 78 -26.37 -2.31 8.77
CA ASP A 78 -26.94 -1.13 8.10
C ASP A 78 -26.07 0.12 8.27
N SER A 79 -25.16 0.17 9.23
CA SER A 79 -24.19 1.25 9.37
C SER A 79 -22.87 0.99 8.62
N LEU A 80 -22.82 -0.04 7.77
CA LEU A 80 -21.65 -0.40 6.97
C LEU A 80 -21.99 -0.36 5.47
N PRO A 81 -21.02 -0.08 4.59
CA PRO A 81 -21.20 -0.15 3.14
C PRO A 81 -21.63 -1.55 2.69
N CYS A 82 -22.46 -1.61 1.66
CA CYS A 82 -23.00 -2.87 1.14
C CYS A 82 -22.89 -3.04 -0.38
N ALA A 83 -22.47 -2.00 -1.10
CA ALA A 83 -22.34 -2.06 -2.54
C ALA A 83 -21.37 -3.16 -3.01
N ALA A 84 -21.75 -3.92 -4.03
CA ALA A 84 -20.92 -4.95 -4.61
C ALA A 84 -19.77 -4.37 -5.45
N MET A 85 -19.96 -3.18 -6.00
CA MET A 85 -18.99 -2.43 -6.80
C MET A 85 -18.66 -1.09 -6.14
N TYR A 86 -17.50 -0.50 -6.46
CA TYR A 86 -17.19 0.85 -6.01
C TYR A 86 -18.07 1.88 -6.71
N GLU A 87 -18.56 2.87 -5.98
CA GLU A 87 -19.42 3.92 -6.51
C GLU A 87 -18.63 4.86 -7.44
N LYS A 88 -17.49 5.36 -6.96
CA LYS A 88 -16.61 6.30 -7.68
C LYS A 88 -15.16 6.02 -7.37
N SER A 89 -14.26 6.37 -8.29
CA SER A 89 -12.82 6.38 -8.07
C SER A 89 -12.21 7.74 -8.35
N TYR A 90 -11.15 8.10 -7.62
CA TYR A 90 -10.44 9.37 -7.74
C TYR A 90 -8.94 9.11 -7.90
N MET A 91 -8.24 10.00 -8.60
CA MET A 91 -6.86 9.78 -8.99
C MET A 91 -5.85 10.56 -8.14
N HIS A 92 -4.73 9.92 -7.90
CA HIS A 92 -3.44 10.53 -7.57
C HIS A 92 -2.51 10.48 -8.78
N ARG A 93 -1.37 11.15 -8.67
CA ARG A 93 -0.34 11.12 -9.72
C ARG A 93 0.44 9.80 -9.70
N ASP A 94 0.63 9.24 -8.50
CA ASP A 94 1.35 7.99 -8.26
C ASP A 94 0.51 7.08 -7.36
N PHE A 95 0.94 5.86 -7.10
CA PHE A 95 0.16 4.91 -6.31
C PHE A 95 -0.04 5.39 -4.86
N VAL A 96 -1.26 5.12 -4.35
CA VAL A 96 -1.71 5.57 -3.04
C VAL A 96 -1.21 4.63 -1.95
N THR A 97 -0.41 5.17 -1.01
CA THR A 97 0.21 4.40 0.07
C THR A 97 -0.57 4.47 1.38
N PHE A 98 -1.15 5.61 1.71
CA PHE A 98 -1.92 5.79 2.95
C PHE A 98 -3.27 6.41 2.68
N VAL A 99 -4.27 5.93 3.41
CA VAL A 99 -5.63 6.48 3.44
C VAL A 99 -6.05 6.60 4.90
N ALA A 100 -6.51 7.76 5.33
CA ALA A 100 -6.99 8.01 6.68
C ALA A 100 -8.26 8.85 6.68
N VAL A 101 -9.09 8.67 7.70
CA VAL A 101 -10.28 9.49 7.97
C VAL A 101 -10.02 10.33 9.21
N THR A 102 -10.44 11.58 9.18
CA THR A 102 -10.31 12.48 10.33
C THR A 102 -11.54 12.36 11.23
N PRO A 103 -11.39 11.99 12.50
CA PRO A 103 -12.50 11.91 13.43
C PRO A 103 -13.17 13.28 13.59
N GLY A 104 -14.49 13.36 13.44
CA GLY A 104 -15.28 14.56 13.77
C GLY A 104 -15.19 15.75 12.80
N THR A 105 -14.30 15.74 11.81
CA THR A 105 -14.15 16.83 10.83
C THR A 105 -14.59 16.47 9.42
N ASP A 106 -14.89 15.19 9.15
CA ASP A 106 -15.43 14.65 7.91
C ASP A 106 -14.52 14.83 6.69
N PHE A 107 -13.20 14.73 6.89
CA PHE A 107 -12.23 14.73 5.81
C PHE A 107 -11.60 13.35 5.64
N PHE A 108 -11.23 13.06 4.38
CA PHE A 108 -10.30 11.98 4.06
C PHE A 108 -8.95 12.58 3.69
N ILE A 109 -7.91 11.92 4.13
CA ILE A 109 -6.53 12.28 3.82
C ILE A 109 -5.89 11.11 3.09
N THR A 110 -5.33 11.38 1.94
CA THR A 110 -4.69 10.35 1.11
C THR A 110 -3.26 10.78 0.78
N ALA A 111 -2.33 9.86 0.90
CA ALA A 111 -0.93 10.08 0.58
C ALA A 111 -0.49 9.13 -0.53
N SER A 112 0.33 9.62 -1.46
CA SER A 112 0.90 8.84 -2.53
C SER A 112 2.42 8.71 -2.41
N HIS A 113 2.98 7.73 -3.09
CA HIS A 113 4.39 7.38 -3.02
C HIS A 113 5.32 8.52 -3.45
N ASP A 114 4.88 9.38 -4.38
CA ASP A 114 5.61 10.55 -4.84
C ASP A 114 5.69 11.71 -3.82
N GLY A 115 5.22 11.50 -2.59
CA GLY A 115 5.26 12.49 -1.52
C GLY A 115 4.13 13.50 -1.54
N HIS A 116 3.10 13.28 -2.32
CA HIS A 116 1.93 14.15 -2.39
C HIS A 116 0.85 13.75 -1.39
N LEU A 117 0.24 14.74 -0.75
CA LEU A 117 -0.86 14.61 0.20
C LEU A 117 -2.08 15.34 -0.35
N LYS A 118 -3.22 14.68 -0.38
CA LYS A 118 -4.51 15.29 -0.77
C LYS A 118 -5.51 15.20 0.37
N ILE A 119 -6.28 16.27 0.54
CA ILE A 119 -7.39 16.36 1.50
C ILE A 119 -8.70 16.42 0.72
N TRP A 120 -9.67 15.59 1.12
CA TRP A 120 -10.97 15.43 0.50
C TRP A 120 -12.06 15.65 1.54
N ALA A 121 -13.08 16.44 1.24
CA ALA A 121 -14.24 16.59 2.11
C ALA A 121 -15.28 15.52 1.81
N LYS A 122 -15.83 14.86 2.84
CA LYS A 122 -16.97 13.98 2.69
C LYS A 122 -18.21 14.79 2.32
N ARG A 123 -18.87 14.40 1.21
CA ARG A 123 -20.12 14.94 0.74
C ARG A 123 -21.20 13.86 0.76
N TYR A 124 -22.44 14.25 0.55
CA TYR A 124 -23.56 13.30 0.48
C TYR A 124 -23.38 12.31 -0.69
N GLU A 125 -22.91 12.78 -1.82
CA GLU A 125 -22.62 11.97 -3.01
C GLU A 125 -21.12 11.91 -3.29
N GLY A 126 -20.40 11.05 -2.56
CA GLY A 126 -18.98 10.84 -2.76
C GLY A 126 -18.08 11.74 -1.90
N ILE A 127 -16.95 12.13 -2.45
CA ILE A 127 -15.99 13.04 -1.82
C ILE A 127 -15.65 14.19 -2.77
N GLU A 128 -15.32 15.34 -2.21
CA GLU A 128 -14.90 16.52 -2.96
C GLU A 128 -13.43 16.81 -2.66
N PHE A 129 -12.64 17.07 -3.68
CA PHE A 129 -11.27 17.51 -3.54
C PHE A 129 -11.22 18.91 -2.89
N VAL A 130 -10.36 19.08 -1.88
CA VAL A 130 -10.22 20.34 -1.15
C VAL A 130 -8.85 20.94 -1.34
N LYS A 131 -7.79 20.18 -1.04
CA LYS A 131 -6.41 20.71 -1.04
C LYS A 131 -5.41 19.63 -1.39
N HIS A 132 -4.34 20.07 -2.05
CA HIS A 132 -3.19 19.26 -2.39
C HIS A 132 -1.93 19.89 -1.81
N PHE A 133 -1.05 19.06 -1.24
CA PHE A 133 0.26 19.45 -0.78
C PHE A 133 1.33 18.57 -1.42
N ARG A 134 2.40 19.17 -1.90
CA ARG A 134 3.66 18.47 -2.13
C ARG A 134 4.35 18.34 -0.78
N SER A 135 3.99 17.30 -0.03
CA SER A 135 4.37 17.13 1.35
C SER A 135 5.86 16.81 1.48
N HIS A 136 6.36 15.84 0.77
CA HIS A 136 7.73 15.35 0.89
C HIS A 136 8.43 15.24 -0.47
N MET A 137 9.76 15.23 -0.44
CA MET A 137 10.58 14.93 -1.62
C MET A 137 10.90 13.44 -1.66
N GLY A 138 9.91 12.62 -1.96
CA GLY A 138 10.01 11.17 -1.96
C GLY A 138 8.93 10.50 -1.13
N PRO A 139 8.99 9.20 -0.93
CA PRO A 139 7.96 8.42 -0.26
C PRO A 139 7.59 8.91 1.12
N ILE A 140 6.30 8.96 1.39
CA ILE A 140 5.75 9.15 2.74
C ILE A 140 5.83 7.81 3.46
N LEU A 141 6.51 7.79 4.62
CA LEU A 141 6.77 6.58 5.40
C LEU A 141 5.73 6.36 6.51
N GLY A 142 5.06 7.42 6.93
CA GLY A 142 4.02 7.34 7.95
C GLY A 142 3.07 8.53 7.88
N LEU A 143 1.82 8.26 8.20
CA LEU A 143 0.73 9.23 8.27
C LEU A 143 -0.05 8.97 9.54
N SER A 144 -0.31 9.99 10.33
CA SER A 144 -1.14 9.93 11.52
C SER A 144 -2.07 11.13 11.61
N VAL A 145 -3.26 10.90 12.12
CA VAL A 145 -4.28 11.92 12.34
C VAL A 145 -4.51 12.08 13.84
N SER A 146 -4.67 13.31 14.31
CA SER A 146 -4.95 13.59 15.72
C SER A 146 -6.33 13.04 16.14
N ALA A 147 -6.48 12.68 17.41
CA ALA A 147 -7.73 12.11 17.93
C ALA A 147 -8.94 13.07 17.85
N ASP A 148 -8.71 14.36 17.71
CA ASP A 148 -9.75 15.38 17.49
C ASP A 148 -10.03 15.63 16.00
N GLY A 149 -9.22 15.07 15.10
CA GLY A 149 -9.34 15.22 13.64
C GLY A 149 -8.94 16.61 13.12
N LEU A 150 -8.33 17.46 13.93
CA LEU A 150 -7.94 18.81 13.53
C LEU A 150 -6.58 18.86 12.84
N TYR A 151 -5.69 17.93 13.18
CA TYR A 151 -4.32 17.90 12.68
C TYR A 151 -3.97 16.56 12.04
N CYS A 152 -3.11 16.63 11.05
CA CYS A 152 -2.49 15.48 10.40
C CYS A 152 -0.98 15.65 10.39
N ALA A 153 -0.24 14.57 10.66
CA ALA A 153 1.21 14.56 10.55
C ALA A 153 1.67 13.54 9.52
N THR A 154 2.73 13.89 8.81
CA THR A 154 3.40 13.01 7.86
C THR A 154 4.89 12.98 8.14
N VAL A 155 5.51 11.82 7.92
CA VAL A 155 6.96 11.66 7.90
C VAL A 155 7.38 11.08 6.56
N GLY A 156 8.47 11.59 6.00
CA GLY A 156 8.97 11.20 4.70
C GLY A 156 10.42 10.75 4.70
N GLN A 157 10.82 10.17 3.59
CA GLN A 157 12.20 9.77 3.34
C GLN A 157 13.18 10.96 3.34
N ASP A 158 12.68 12.18 3.13
CA ASP A 158 13.44 13.43 3.20
C ASP A 158 13.87 13.83 4.63
N LYS A 159 13.68 12.93 5.61
CA LYS A 159 14.00 13.14 7.03
C LYS A 159 13.30 14.36 7.62
N SER A 160 12.06 14.57 7.25
CA SER A 160 11.24 15.63 7.83
C SER A 160 9.93 15.10 8.39
N VAL A 161 9.45 15.76 9.44
CA VAL A 161 8.08 15.65 9.96
C VAL A 161 7.34 16.91 9.57
N LYS A 162 6.16 16.77 9.04
CA LYS A 162 5.28 17.91 8.72
C LYS A 162 3.92 17.72 9.35
N VAL A 163 3.42 18.80 9.94
CA VAL A 163 2.11 18.84 10.60
C VAL A 163 1.21 19.81 9.83
N TYR A 164 0.02 19.38 9.54
CA TYR A 164 -0.99 20.12 8.79
C TYR A 164 -2.23 20.36 9.64
N ASP A 165 -2.77 21.55 9.57
CA ASP A 165 -4.11 21.87 10.04
C ASP A 165 -5.10 21.46 8.95
N VAL A 166 -5.96 20.49 9.29
CA VAL A 166 -6.92 19.91 8.36
C VAL A 166 -8.12 20.84 8.09
N VAL A 167 -8.42 21.73 9.03
CA VAL A 167 -9.57 22.66 8.91
C VAL A 167 -9.22 23.90 8.12
N ASN A 168 -8.03 24.45 8.37
CA ASN A 168 -7.52 25.66 7.70
C ASN A 168 -6.70 25.36 6.45
N PHE A 169 -6.39 24.07 6.19
CA PHE A 169 -5.62 23.60 5.04
C PHE A 169 -4.23 24.22 4.93
N ASP A 170 -3.55 24.36 6.06
CA ASP A 170 -2.21 24.94 6.14
C ASP A 170 -1.21 24.00 6.81
N MET A 171 0.07 24.13 6.43
CA MET A 171 1.16 23.46 7.14
C MET A 171 1.59 24.30 8.34
N THR A 172 1.40 23.77 9.55
CA THR A 172 1.66 24.49 10.81
C THR A 172 3.09 24.30 11.31
N LEU A 173 3.69 23.13 11.08
CA LEU A 173 5.00 22.80 11.62
C LEU A 173 5.79 21.93 10.63
N MET A 174 7.10 22.20 10.55
CA MET A 174 8.07 21.33 9.86
C MET A 174 9.30 21.14 10.75
N ILE A 175 9.63 19.89 11.05
CA ILE A 175 10.83 19.52 11.81
C ILE A 175 11.76 18.72 10.90
N LYS A 176 13.03 19.12 10.82
CA LYS A 176 14.08 18.30 10.17
C LYS A 176 14.69 17.34 11.18
N LEU A 177 14.74 16.07 10.82
CA LEU A 177 15.24 15.01 11.68
C LEU A 177 16.70 14.69 11.35
N PRO A 178 17.55 14.45 12.38
CA PRO A 178 18.92 14.00 12.17
C PRO A 178 19.03 12.53 11.82
N TYR A 179 17.94 11.77 11.89
CA TYR A 179 17.83 10.33 11.65
C TYR A 179 16.80 10.01 10.57
N MET A 180 16.76 8.76 10.11
CA MET A 180 15.77 8.29 9.17
C MET A 180 14.53 7.82 9.94
N PRO A 181 13.35 8.45 9.75
CA PRO A 181 12.13 8.03 10.42
C PRO A 181 11.57 6.74 9.77
N THR A 182 10.82 5.97 10.55
CA THR A 182 10.09 4.79 10.07
C THR A 182 8.58 4.98 10.11
N THR A 183 8.07 5.61 11.17
CA THR A 183 6.65 5.89 11.36
C THR A 183 6.46 7.06 12.31
N CYS A 184 5.26 7.63 12.31
CA CYS A 184 4.86 8.66 13.28
C CYS A 184 3.46 8.40 13.81
N GLU A 185 3.18 8.94 15.01
CA GLU A 185 1.86 8.89 15.61
C GLU A 185 1.59 10.14 16.42
N PHE A 186 0.39 10.72 16.27
CA PHE A 186 -0.09 11.77 17.16
C PHE A 186 -0.43 11.21 18.53
N VAL A 187 0.14 11.83 19.54
CA VAL A 187 -0.08 11.48 20.94
C VAL A 187 -0.77 12.67 21.60
N TYR A 188 -2.07 12.73 21.38
CA TYR A 188 -2.90 13.84 21.85
C TYR A 188 -4.27 13.34 22.29
N ARG A 189 -4.69 13.72 23.49
CA ARG A 189 -6.04 13.51 23.98
C ARG A 189 -6.82 14.82 23.94
N LYS A 190 -8.06 14.79 23.50
CA LYS A 190 -8.92 15.97 23.43
C LYS A 190 -9.02 16.64 24.82
N GLY A 191 -8.62 17.93 24.88
CA GLY A 191 -8.59 18.71 26.11
C GLY A 191 -7.22 18.83 26.78
N GLU A 192 -6.18 18.15 26.29
CA GLU A 192 -4.81 18.38 26.73
C GLU A 192 -4.25 19.69 26.14
N ALA A 193 -3.51 20.44 26.97
CA ALA A 193 -2.90 21.71 26.55
C ALA A 193 -1.71 21.53 25.59
N LYS A 194 -1.09 20.35 25.58
CA LYS A 194 0.09 20.06 24.77
C LYS A 194 -0.22 18.95 23.76
N GLN A 195 0.05 19.23 22.51
CA GLN A 195 0.00 18.25 21.44
C GLN A 195 1.40 17.69 21.22
N LYS A 196 1.52 16.38 21.24
CA LYS A 196 2.79 15.68 21.05
C LYS A 196 2.71 14.79 19.82
N ILE A 197 3.85 14.63 19.17
CA ILE A 197 4.03 13.66 18.09
C ILE A 197 5.18 12.73 18.43
N ALA A 198 4.96 11.43 18.32
CA ALA A 198 5.98 10.42 18.46
C ALA A 198 6.49 10.02 17.08
N VAL A 199 7.79 9.97 16.90
CA VAL A 199 8.46 9.60 15.65
C VAL A 199 9.48 8.51 15.97
N ALA A 200 9.39 7.38 15.28
CA ALA A 200 10.33 6.29 15.48
C ALA A 200 11.44 6.31 14.43
N ASP A 201 12.59 5.78 14.79
CA ASP A 201 13.72 5.62 13.91
C ASP A 201 14.01 4.14 13.55
N GLN A 202 14.96 3.92 12.66
CA GLN A 202 15.39 2.59 12.24
C GLN A 202 16.15 1.82 13.34
N THR A 203 16.60 2.49 14.41
CA THR A 203 17.35 1.86 15.52
C THR A 203 16.46 1.37 16.64
N GLY A 204 15.15 1.68 16.59
CA GLY A 204 14.17 1.31 17.60
C GLY A 204 13.95 2.38 18.69
N LYS A 205 14.51 3.59 18.52
CA LYS A 205 14.24 4.72 19.40
C LYS A 205 12.98 5.45 18.96
N ILE A 206 12.23 5.95 19.94
CA ILE A 206 11.03 6.75 19.71
C ILE A 206 11.31 8.15 20.28
N TYR A 207 11.21 9.15 19.43
CA TYR A 207 11.42 10.56 19.76
C TYR A 207 10.06 11.25 19.88
N VAL A 208 9.83 11.91 21.01
CA VAL A 208 8.59 12.65 21.25
C VAL A 208 8.86 14.15 21.11
N TYR A 209 8.13 14.79 20.20
CA TYR A 209 8.21 16.24 19.95
C TYR A 209 6.94 16.93 20.41
N ASP A 210 7.06 18.19 20.83
CA ASP A 210 5.93 19.07 21.09
C ASP A 210 5.61 19.85 19.80
N THR A 211 4.39 19.74 19.30
CA THR A 211 3.96 20.38 18.05
C THR A 211 3.67 21.87 18.17
N LEU A 212 3.54 22.37 19.38
CA LEU A 212 3.30 23.80 19.67
C LEU A 212 4.59 24.57 19.95
N SER A 213 5.69 23.86 20.21
CA SER A 213 7.00 24.48 20.47
C SER A 213 7.70 24.81 19.15
N SER A 214 8.36 25.95 19.09
CA SER A 214 9.27 26.30 17.99
C SER A 214 10.62 25.55 18.06
N GLU A 215 10.87 24.83 19.16
CA GLU A 215 12.10 24.05 19.34
C GLU A 215 12.02 22.74 18.56
N GLN A 216 13.05 22.46 17.77
CA GLN A 216 13.17 21.22 16.99
C GLN A 216 13.81 20.06 17.79
N THR A 217 14.00 20.25 19.10
CA THR A 217 14.58 19.24 19.99
C THR A 217 13.48 18.30 20.52
N PRO A 218 13.74 16.99 20.60
CA PRO A 218 12.77 16.07 21.18
C PRO A 218 12.60 16.32 22.69
N VAL A 219 11.38 16.35 23.17
CA VAL A 219 11.05 16.46 24.61
C VAL A 219 11.57 15.24 25.38
N LYS A 220 11.47 14.05 24.75
CA LYS A 220 11.91 12.77 25.33
C LYS A 220 12.33 11.82 24.23
N VAL A 221 13.33 10.98 24.52
CA VAL A 221 13.73 9.84 23.69
C VAL A 221 13.49 8.58 24.50
N LEU A 222 12.78 7.61 23.89
CA LEU A 222 12.43 6.33 24.50
C LEU A 222 13.24 5.22 23.82
N GLU A 223 13.85 4.34 24.59
CA GLU A 223 14.60 3.18 24.13
C GLU A 223 13.89 1.89 24.57
N LEU A 224 12.68 1.67 24.03
CA LEU A 224 11.83 0.53 24.36
C LEU A 224 12.13 -0.70 23.49
N HIS A 225 12.44 -0.46 22.22
CA HIS A 225 12.63 -1.49 21.22
C HIS A 225 14.10 -1.72 20.87
N ARG A 226 14.43 -2.93 20.43
CA ARG A 226 15.78 -3.31 19.98
C ARG A 226 15.86 -3.50 18.46
N ALA A 227 14.82 -3.19 17.75
CA ALA A 227 14.71 -3.22 16.31
C ALA A 227 13.87 -2.03 15.84
N ALA A 228 13.89 -1.75 14.53
CA ALA A 228 13.12 -0.66 13.95
C ALA A 228 11.64 -0.78 14.33
N VAL A 229 11.05 0.31 14.81
CA VAL A 229 9.61 0.37 15.11
C VAL A 229 8.88 0.56 13.77
N ARG A 230 8.01 -0.36 13.44
CA ARG A 230 7.30 -0.38 12.17
C ARG A 230 5.96 0.36 12.22
N CYS A 231 5.22 0.20 13.30
CA CYS A 231 3.93 0.85 13.47
C CYS A 231 3.72 1.28 14.93
N MET A 232 3.01 2.38 15.10
CA MET A 232 2.57 2.92 16.38
C MET A 232 1.12 3.38 16.26
N LYS A 233 0.34 3.24 17.34
CA LYS A 233 -1.01 3.79 17.44
C LYS A 233 -1.31 4.25 18.86
N TYR A 234 -1.94 5.40 18.96
CA TYR A 234 -2.39 5.99 20.20
C TYR A 234 -3.83 5.61 20.51
N ASN A 235 -4.05 4.98 21.65
CA ASN A 235 -5.38 4.73 22.18
C ASN A 235 -5.84 5.95 22.97
N ALA A 236 -6.64 6.81 22.34
CA ALA A 236 -7.12 8.05 22.94
C ALA A 236 -8.09 7.81 24.12
N ALA A 237 -8.84 6.68 24.13
CA ALA A 237 -9.76 6.34 25.20
C ALA A 237 -9.02 6.01 26.51
N ARG A 238 -7.87 5.34 26.40
CA ARG A 238 -7.08 4.90 27.57
C ARG A 238 -5.83 5.75 27.81
N GLY A 239 -5.44 6.61 26.87
CA GLY A 239 -4.24 7.46 26.99
C GLY A 239 -2.92 6.69 26.93
N ILE A 240 -2.85 5.62 26.14
CA ILE A 240 -1.71 4.70 26.05
C ILE A 240 -1.32 4.56 24.58
N VAL A 241 -0.03 4.52 24.28
CA VAL A 241 0.51 4.23 22.94
C VAL A 241 0.93 2.78 22.88
N ILE A 242 0.59 2.14 21.76
CA ILE A 242 1.13 0.83 21.38
C ILE A 242 2.18 1.04 20.30
N SER A 243 3.31 0.36 20.42
CA SER A 243 4.36 0.33 19.41
C SER A 243 4.76 -1.11 19.10
N ALA A 244 5.04 -1.41 17.84
CA ALA A 244 5.47 -2.73 17.40
C ALA A 244 6.74 -2.64 16.53
N ASP A 245 7.68 -3.54 16.78
CA ASP A 245 8.96 -3.59 16.09
C ASP A 245 9.03 -4.68 15.00
N ASP A 246 10.08 -4.64 14.19
CA ASP A 246 10.35 -5.60 13.11
C ASP A 246 10.61 -7.04 13.62
N LYS A 247 10.82 -7.24 14.93
CA LYS A 247 10.95 -8.57 15.56
C LYS A 247 9.63 -9.11 16.10
N GLY A 248 8.53 -8.38 15.91
CA GLY A 248 7.20 -8.76 16.38
C GLY A 248 7.00 -8.56 17.87
N VAL A 249 7.77 -7.69 18.52
CA VAL A 249 7.58 -7.31 19.91
C VAL A 249 6.64 -6.13 19.98
N ILE A 250 5.56 -6.25 20.73
CA ILE A 250 4.58 -5.19 20.99
C ILE A 250 4.82 -4.64 22.40
N ASP A 251 4.94 -3.33 22.51
CA ASP A 251 5.13 -2.59 23.73
C ASP A 251 4.08 -1.52 23.96
N TYR A 252 3.72 -1.31 25.24
CA TYR A 252 2.85 -0.24 25.71
C TYR A 252 3.65 0.80 26.48
N TRP A 253 3.33 2.07 26.25
CA TRP A 253 3.91 3.16 27.01
C TRP A 253 2.93 4.31 27.18
N SER A 254 3.06 5.03 28.30
CA SER A 254 2.22 6.19 28.61
C SER A 254 2.91 7.48 28.12
N PRO A 255 2.22 8.37 27.41
CA PRO A 255 2.78 9.65 26.96
C PRO A 255 2.95 10.69 28.09
N SER A 256 2.38 10.43 29.27
CA SER A 256 2.53 11.29 30.45
C SER A 256 3.78 10.97 31.23
N THR A 257 4.02 9.69 31.53
CA THR A 257 5.16 9.21 32.34
C THR A 257 6.34 8.75 31.48
N TYR A 258 6.12 8.42 30.22
CA TYR A 258 7.09 7.81 29.29
C TYR A 258 7.58 6.41 29.73
N GLU A 259 6.82 5.75 30.57
CA GLU A 259 7.09 4.43 31.13
C GLU A 259 5.91 3.49 30.83
N PHE A 260 6.03 2.24 31.27
CA PHE A 260 4.94 1.28 31.16
C PHE A 260 3.71 1.80 31.94
N PRO A 261 2.50 1.78 31.34
CA PRO A 261 1.30 2.32 31.98
C PRO A 261 0.91 1.47 33.22
N THR A 262 0.64 2.15 34.34
CA THR A 262 0.09 1.53 35.54
C THR A 262 -1.44 1.47 35.51
N ASP A 263 -2.05 2.44 34.84
CA ASP A 263 -3.49 2.58 34.68
C ASP A 263 -3.93 2.22 33.27
N GLY A 264 -5.12 1.66 33.13
CA GLY A 264 -5.70 1.32 31.80
C GLY A 264 -5.26 -0.04 31.25
N VAL A 265 -4.42 -0.80 31.95
CA VAL A 265 -4.03 -2.18 31.65
C VAL A 265 -4.20 -3.09 32.86
N ASP A 266 -4.59 -4.34 32.62
CA ASP A 266 -4.87 -5.34 33.69
C ASP A 266 -3.70 -6.31 33.92
N PHE A 267 -2.54 -6.08 33.26
CA PHE A 267 -1.37 -6.96 33.37
C PHE A 267 -0.14 -6.19 33.85
N ARG A 268 0.68 -6.81 34.66
CA ARG A 268 1.98 -6.28 35.12
C ARG A 268 3.15 -6.85 34.33
N PHE A 269 3.05 -8.11 33.94
CA PHE A 269 4.12 -8.81 33.27
C PHE A 269 3.67 -9.18 31.84
N LYS A 270 4.50 -8.90 30.85
CA LYS A 270 4.24 -9.28 29.45
C LYS A 270 4.10 -10.81 29.28
N LEU A 271 4.66 -11.61 30.19
CA LEU A 271 4.52 -13.08 30.17
C LEU A 271 3.08 -13.53 30.39
N ASP A 272 2.27 -12.72 31.06
CA ASP A 272 0.85 -13.00 31.31
C ASP A 272 -0.01 -12.67 30.08
N THR A 273 0.59 -12.08 29.04
CA THR A 273 -0.08 -11.62 27.83
C THR A 273 0.27 -12.48 26.62
N ASP A 274 -0.40 -12.25 25.51
CA ASP A 274 -0.10 -12.85 24.20
C ASP A 274 0.63 -11.87 23.25
N LEU A 275 1.15 -10.75 23.79
CA LEU A 275 1.83 -9.71 23.00
C LEU A 275 3.12 -10.21 22.29
N TYR A 276 3.69 -11.32 22.76
CA TYR A 276 4.79 -12.01 22.09
C TYR A 276 4.37 -13.02 21.02
N SER A 277 3.07 -13.13 20.70
CA SER A 277 2.56 -14.11 19.74
C SER A 277 3.17 -13.92 18.34
N LEU A 278 3.38 -12.67 17.91
CA LEU A 278 4.03 -12.35 16.64
C LEU A 278 5.49 -12.82 16.63
N ALA A 279 6.26 -12.49 17.67
CA ALA A 279 7.65 -12.90 17.81
C ALA A 279 7.78 -14.44 17.89
N LYS A 280 6.86 -15.13 18.57
CA LYS A 280 6.80 -16.61 18.62
C LYS A 280 6.52 -17.21 17.25
N ALA A 281 5.69 -16.56 16.44
CA ALA A 281 5.37 -16.96 15.07
C ALA A 281 6.46 -16.52 14.06
N LYS A 282 7.55 -15.86 14.52
CA LYS A 282 8.61 -15.30 13.69
C LYS A 282 8.08 -14.36 12.60
N THR A 283 7.06 -13.59 12.92
CA THR A 283 6.42 -12.60 12.07
C THR A 283 6.45 -11.23 12.73
N LYS A 284 6.13 -10.19 11.98
CA LYS A 284 6.09 -8.81 12.45
C LYS A 284 4.72 -8.19 12.23
N ALA A 285 4.42 -7.10 12.94
CA ALA A 285 3.27 -6.29 12.65
C ALA A 285 3.62 -5.32 11.50
N LEU A 286 2.82 -5.34 10.43
CA LEU A 286 2.92 -4.40 9.33
C LEU A 286 2.00 -3.21 9.53
N THR A 287 0.80 -3.44 10.05
CA THR A 287 -0.15 -2.40 10.44
C THR A 287 -0.71 -2.68 11.82
N LEU A 288 -1.14 -1.63 12.48
CA LEU A 288 -1.76 -1.68 13.80
C LEU A 288 -2.92 -0.67 13.80
N GLU A 289 -4.11 -1.12 14.20
CA GLU A 289 -5.29 -0.27 14.35
C GLU A 289 -5.96 -0.52 15.68
N VAL A 290 -6.49 0.54 16.29
CA VAL A 290 -7.18 0.49 17.59
C VAL A 290 -8.65 0.73 17.35
N SER A 291 -9.52 -0.01 18.07
CA SER A 291 -10.97 0.22 18.03
C SER A 291 -11.31 1.57 18.65
N GLN A 292 -12.42 2.17 18.22
CA GLN A 292 -12.82 3.52 18.66
C GLN A 292 -13.13 3.57 20.17
N ASP A 293 -13.64 2.46 20.72
CA ASP A 293 -13.88 2.28 22.16
C ASP A 293 -12.58 2.06 22.98
N GLY A 294 -11.46 1.80 22.30
CA GLY A 294 -10.17 1.52 22.93
C GLY A 294 -10.07 0.15 23.61
N GLU A 295 -11.03 -0.75 23.41
CA GLU A 295 -11.07 -2.07 24.05
C GLU A 295 -10.27 -3.13 23.30
N GLN A 296 -10.05 -2.94 22.00
CA GLN A 296 -9.39 -3.90 21.12
C GLN A 296 -8.39 -3.22 20.20
N PHE A 297 -7.42 -3.98 19.74
CA PHE A 297 -6.57 -3.57 18.62
C PHE A 297 -6.31 -4.74 17.69
N SER A 298 -6.10 -4.44 16.43
CA SER A 298 -5.77 -5.40 15.39
C SER A 298 -4.35 -5.22 14.91
N THR A 299 -3.74 -6.30 14.45
CA THR A 299 -2.46 -6.29 13.74
C THR A 299 -2.55 -7.17 12.51
N THR A 300 -1.97 -6.71 11.41
CA THR A 300 -1.74 -7.52 10.23
C THR A 300 -0.26 -7.82 10.08
N GLY A 301 0.09 -8.96 9.54
CA GLY A 301 1.48 -9.38 9.35
C GLY A 301 1.73 -9.88 7.92
N PRO A 302 3.01 -10.08 7.55
CA PRO A 302 3.39 -10.66 6.26
C PRO A 302 2.90 -12.11 6.10
N ASP A 303 2.59 -12.79 7.22
CA ASP A 303 1.96 -14.12 7.24
C ASP A 303 0.47 -14.09 6.86
N ARG A 304 -0.07 -12.94 6.44
CA ARG A 304 -1.47 -12.71 6.05
C ARG A 304 -2.48 -13.10 7.11
N ARG A 305 -2.09 -13.06 8.37
CA ARG A 305 -2.98 -13.29 9.50
C ARG A 305 -3.38 -11.97 10.14
N VAL A 306 -4.69 -11.78 10.28
CA VAL A 306 -5.24 -10.69 11.07
C VAL A 306 -5.41 -11.18 12.49
N ARG A 307 -4.75 -10.51 13.44
CA ARG A 307 -4.81 -10.82 14.87
C ARG A 307 -5.53 -9.71 15.60
N VAL A 308 -6.50 -10.08 16.42
CA VAL A 308 -7.26 -9.14 17.25
C VAL A 308 -6.95 -9.43 18.70
N PHE A 309 -6.48 -8.42 19.41
CA PHE A 309 -6.14 -8.48 20.82
C PHE A 309 -7.12 -7.67 21.65
N ARG A 310 -7.34 -8.09 22.89
CA ARG A 310 -7.99 -7.25 23.90
C ARG A 310 -6.95 -6.32 24.50
N PHE A 311 -7.21 -5.01 24.46
CA PHE A 311 -6.25 -3.99 24.85
C PHE A 311 -5.85 -4.11 26.33
N ALA A 312 -6.83 -4.15 27.26
CA ALA A 312 -6.58 -4.14 28.68
C ALA A 312 -5.74 -5.34 29.18
N THR A 313 -5.99 -6.53 28.63
CA THR A 313 -5.34 -7.77 29.08
C THR A 313 -4.18 -8.22 28.19
N GLY A 314 -3.97 -7.58 27.04
CA GLY A 314 -2.97 -8.01 26.06
C GLY A 314 -3.19 -9.44 25.53
N LYS A 315 -4.41 -10.00 25.68
CA LYS A 315 -4.73 -11.36 25.26
C LYS A 315 -5.21 -11.41 23.82
N LEU A 316 -4.73 -12.40 23.09
CA LEU A 316 -5.15 -12.68 21.72
C LEU A 316 -6.58 -13.24 21.73
N ARG A 317 -7.50 -12.54 21.05
CA ARG A 317 -8.92 -12.90 20.97
C ARG A 317 -9.24 -13.71 19.73
N HIS A 318 -8.80 -13.22 18.57
CA HIS A 318 -9.05 -13.84 17.28
C HIS A 318 -7.77 -13.88 16.45
N VAL A 319 -7.62 -14.94 15.67
CA VAL A 319 -6.65 -15.06 14.58
C VAL A 319 -7.43 -15.47 13.34
N ILE A 320 -7.40 -14.64 12.32
CA ILE A 320 -8.05 -14.89 11.06
C ILE A 320 -6.95 -15.17 10.03
N ASP A 321 -6.99 -16.33 9.41
CA ASP A 321 -5.98 -16.78 8.46
C ASP A 321 -6.46 -16.52 7.03
N GLU A 322 -5.78 -15.62 6.34
CA GLU A 322 -6.01 -15.26 4.93
C GLU A 322 -4.80 -15.64 4.07
N SER A 323 -4.04 -16.67 4.47
CA SER A 323 -2.93 -17.20 3.70
C SER A 323 -3.39 -17.72 2.33
N LEU A 324 -2.45 -17.82 1.39
CA LEU A 324 -2.74 -18.35 0.05
C LEU A 324 -3.19 -19.81 0.08
N GLU A 325 -2.75 -20.58 1.09
CA GLU A 325 -3.19 -21.95 1.32
C GLU A 325 -4.67 -21.98 1.69
N SER A 326 -5.06 -21.13 2.67
CA SER A 326 -6.46 -20.97 3.08
C SER A 326 -7.35 -20.51 1.92
N ALA A 327 -6.88 -19.58 1.08
CA ALA A 327 -7.61 -19.13 -0.09
C ALA A 327 -7.84 -20.24 -1.13
N ASN A 328 -6.83 -21.10 -1.36
CA ASN A 328 -6.95 -22.26 -2.24
C ASN A 328 -7.94 -23.30 -1.70
N ASP A 329 -7.94 -23.53 -0.37
CA ASP A 329 -8.88 -24.45 0.26
C ASP A 329 -10.32 -23.94 0.16
N VAL A 330 -10.53 -22.62 0.31
CA VAL A 330 -11.83 -21.98 0.09
C VAL A 330 -12.31 -22.16 -1.35
N GLN A 331 -11.45 -21.93 -2.34
CA GLN A 331 -11.78 -22.11 -3.76
C GLN A 331 -12.18 -23.56 -4.05
N ARG A 332 -11.46 -24.54 -3.48
CA ARG A 332 -11.76 -25.97 -3.66
C ARG A 332 -13.03 -26.42 -2.96
N SER A 333 -13.42 -25.74 -1.90
CA SER A 333 -14.59 -26.13 -1.10
C SER A 333 -15.93 -25.94 -1.82
N GLY A 334 -15.95 -25.19 -2.93
CA GLY A 334 -17.13 -25.00 -3.79
C GLY A 334 -18.24 -24.15 -3.15
N ASN A 335 -17.95 -23.38 -2.11
CA ASN A 335 -18.96 -22.49 -1.51
C ASN A 335 -19.18 -21.28 -2.42
N GLU A 336 -20.37 -21.15 -2.99
CA GLU A 336 -20.76 -20.10 -3.96
C GLU A 336 -20.49 -18.68 -3.45
N ASN A 337 -20.62 -18.42 -2.15
CA ASN A 337 -20.37 -17.10 -1.57
C ASN A 337 -18.91 -16.69 -1.64
N TYR A 338 -17.97 -17.65 -1.68
CA TYR A 338 -16.52 -17.39 -1.64
C TYR A 338 -15.81 -17.84 -2.91
N GLN A 339 -16.43 -18.66 -3.73
CA GLN A 339 -15.86 -19.16 -4.97
C GLN A 339 -15.77 -18.04 -6.01
N LEU A 340 -14.70 -18.02 -6.76
CA LEU A 340 -14.47 -17.18 -7.94
C LEU A 340 -14.37 -18.09 -9.17
N GLU A 341 -14.52 -17.51 -10.35
CA GLU A 341 -14.13 -18.17 -11.58
C GLU A 341 -12.62 -18.49 -11.57
N ASP A 342 -12.21 -19.65 -12.06
CA ASP A 342 -10.82 -20.11 -11.98
C ASP A 342 -9.83 -19.15 -12.62
N ILE A 343 -10.24 -18.45 -13.69
CA ILE A 343 -9.42 -17.44 -14.39
C ILE A 343 -9.23 -16.23 -13.49
N ASP A 344 -10.28 -15.75 -12.84
CA ASP A 344 -10.21 -14.59 -11.93
C ASP A 344 -9.45 -14.93 -10.65
N PHE A 345 -9.67 -16.13 -10.11
CA PHE A 345 -8.90 -16.61 -8.97
C PHE A 345 -7.40 -16.67 -9.28
N GLY A 346 -7.03 -17.25 -10.43
CA GLY A 346 -5.64 -17.32 -10.88
C GLY A 346 -5.00 -15.95 -11.06
N ARG A 347 -5.74 -14.97 -11.62
CA ARG A 347 -5.29 -13.60 -11.83
C ARG A 347 -5.06 -12.86 -10.49
N ARG A 348 -5.99 -12.98 -9.54
CA ARG A 348 -5.87 -12.39 -8.21
C ARG A 348 -4.74 -13.04 -7.40
N LEU A 349 -4.56 -14.35 -7.51
CA LEU A 349 -3.48 -15.08 -6.86
C LEU A 349 -2.10 -14.66 -7.39
N ALA A 350 -1.99 -14.38 -8.69
CA ALA A 350 -0.75 -13.86 -9.29
C ALA A 350 -0.39 -12.48 -8.72
N LYS A 351 -1.36 -11.55 -8.62
CA LYS A 351 -1.16 -10.24 -7.99
C LYS A 351 -0.76 -10.33 -6.52
N ASP A 352 -1.33 -11.26 -5.79
CA ASP A 352 -1.00 -11.49 -4.39
C ASP A 352 0.42 -12.02 -4.20
N ARG A 353 0.93 -12.84 -5.13
CA ARG A 353 2.34 -13.27 -5.15
C ARG A 353 3.29 -12.14 -5.53
N GLU A 354 2.89 -11.30 -6.48
CA GLU A 354 3.64 -10.10 -6.84
C GLU A 354 3.78 -9.17 -5.62
N MET A 355 2.71 -8.94 -4.86
CA MET A 355 2.73 -8.15 -3.63
C MET A 355 3.70 -8.69 -2.56
N GLU A 356 3.93 -10.01 -2.49
CA GLU A 356 4.91 -10.60 -1.57
C GLU A 356 6.36 -10.27 -1.96
N SER A 357 6.62 -10.15 -3.26
CA SER A 357 7.96 -9.83 -3.78
C SER A 357 8.28 -8.34 -3.71
N ASP A 358 7.25 -7.49 -3.75
CA ASP A 358 7.36 -6.03 -3.76
C ASP A 358 7.28 -5.48 -2.32
N GLY A 359 8.44 -5.40 -1.65
CA GLY A 359 8.54 -5.02 -0.23
C GLY A 359 8.30 -3.54 0.09
N GLU A 360 8.03 -2.68 -0.90
CA GLU A 360 7.99 -1.21 -0.73
C GLU A 360 6.57 -0.62 -0.67
N VAL A 361 5.54 -1.35 -1.06
CA VAL A 361 4.17 -0.84 -1.16
C VAL A 361 3.41 -1.01 0.15
N GLY A 362 2.52 -0.05 0.45
CA GLY A 362 1.68 -0.05 1.66
C GLY A 362 0.97 -1.39 1.87
N TYR A 363 0.87 -1.80 3.13
CA TYR A 363 0.31 -3.11 3.50
C TYR A 363 -1.19 -3.00 3.82
N PRO A 364 -1.99 -4.08 3.63
CA PRO A 364 -3.38 -4.12 4.05
C PRO A 364 -3.50 -3.87 5.56
N ASN A 365 -4.42 -3.00 5.94
CA ASN A 365 -4.78 -2.79 7.34
C ASN A 365 -6.10 -3.51 7.67
N ALA A 366 -6.40 -3.60 8.97
CA ALA A 366 -7.64 -4.18 9.47
C ALA A 366 -8.29 -3.19 10.44
N ILE A 367 -9.35 -2.53 10.01
CA ILE A 367 -10.04 -1.47 10.74
C ILE A 367 -11.28 -2.00 11.46
N PHE A 368 -11.62 -1.37 12.57
CA PHE A 368 -12.86 -1.66 13.31
C PHE A 368 -13.98 -0.72 12.90
N ASP A 369 -15.21 -1.18 13.03
CA ASP A 369 -16.40 -0.32 12.98
C ASP A 369 -16.56 0.48 14.28
N GLU A 370 -17.47 1.49 14.29
CA GLU A 370 -17.75 2.29 15.49
C GLU A 370 -18.19 1.46 16.71
N SER A 371 -18.82 0.31 16.49
CA SER A 371 -19.32 -0.55 17.57
C SER A 371 -18.25 -1.49 18.14
N GLY A 372 -17.09 -1.64 17.48
CA GLY A 372 -16.06 -2.62 17.85
C GLY A 372 -16.46 -4.09 17.66
N ASN A 373 -17.64 -4.36 17.08
CA ASN A 373 -18.13 -5.72 16.85
C ASN A 373 -17.71 -6.31 15.51
N PHE A 374 -17.39 -5.46 14.54
CA PHE A 374 -16.97 -5.86 13.20
C PHE A 374 -15.55 -5.41 12.93
N ILE A 375 -14.84 -6.23 12.15
CA ILE A 375 -13.53 -5.90 11.60
C ILE A 375 -13.58 -6.00 10.09
N LEU A 376 -13.01 -5.00 9.41
CA LEU A 376 -12.96 -4.90 7.96
C LEU A 376 -11.51 -4.94 7.51
N TYR A 377 -11.21 -5.77 6.53
CA TYR A 377 -9.86 -5.88 5.96
C TYR A 377 -9.91 -6.38 4.51
N ALA A 378 -8.92 -5.97 3.75
CA ALA A 378 -8.81 -6.33 2.34
C ALA A 378 -8.21 -7.72 2.14
N THR A 379 -8.86 -8.53 1.31
CA THR A 379 -8.44 -9.90 0.97
C THR A 379 -8.37 -10.10 -0.55
N LEU A 380 -7.95 -11.27 -0.98
CA LEU A 380 -8.01 -11.70 -2.38
C LEU A 380 -9.44 -11.65 -2.96
N LEU A 381 -10.46 -11.91 -2.14
CA LEU A 381 -11.87 -11.90 -2.56
C LEU A 381 -12.49 -10.49 -2.63
N GLY A 382 -11.84 -9.50 -2.05
CA GLY A 382 -12.37 -8.15 -1.83
C GLY A 382 -12.22 -7.73 -0.37
N ILE A 383 -13.06 -6.83 0.10
CA ILE A 383 -13.07 -6.34 1.48
C ILE A 383 -14.03 -7.21 2.29
N LYS A 384 -13.51 -8.00 3.23
CA LYS A 384 -14.33 -8.82 4.14
C LYS A 384 -14.77 -8.00 5.35
N VAL A 385 -16.01 -8.18 5.73
CA VAL A 385 -16.62 -7.68 6.98
C VAL A 385 -16.88 -8.87 7.88
N VAL A 386 -16.13 -9.00 8.95
CA VAL A 386 -16.20 -10.15 9.88
C VAL A 386 -16.76 -9.73 11.21
N ASN A 387 -17.80 -10.42 11.68
CA ASN A 387 -18.37 -10.26 13.00
C ASN A 387 -17.48 -10.96 14.04
N LEU A 388 -16.90 -10.20 14.96
CA LEU A 388 -15.99 -10.69 16.01
C LEU A 388 -16.71 -11.48 17.14
N VAL A 389 -18.02 -11.29 17.30
CA VAL A 389 -18.81 -12.01 18.30
C VAL A 389 -19.16 -13.40 17.82
N THR A 390 -19.65 -13.50 16.57
CA THR A 390 -20.04 -14.78 15.95
C THR A 390 -18.90 -15.49 15.26
N SER A 391 -17.78 -14.76 14.98
CA SER A 391 -16.63 -15.24 14.21
C SER A 391 -17.01 -15.68 12.79
N ARG A 392 -17.98 -15.00 12.17
CA ARG A 392 -18.44 -15.26 10.80
C ARG A 392 -18.22 -14.06 9.90
N CYS A 393 -17.94 -14.31 8.63
CA CYS A 393 -17.96 -13.26 7.62
C CYS A 393 -19.42 -12.90 7.33
N ALA A 394 -19.79 -11.66 7.62
CA ALA A 394 -21.14 -11.16 7.41
C ALA A 394 -21.34 -10.68 5.96
N ARG A 395 -20.29 -10.12 5.33
CA ARG A 395 -20.37 -9.51 3.99
C ARG A 395 -19.00 -9.46 3.32
N ILE A 396 -18.99 -9.48 1.98
CA ILE A 396 -17.81 -9.19 1.17
C ILE A 396 -18.17 -8.04 0.23
N VAL A 397 -17.44 -6.94 0.32
CA VAL A 397 -17.61 -5.74 -0.50
C VAL A 397 -16.54 -5.76 -1.61
N GLY A 398 -16.90 -5.38 -2.83
CA GLY A 398 -15.96 -5.33 -3.95
C GLY A 398 -15.54 -6.70 -4.51
N LYS A 399 -16.31 -7.78 -4.28
CA LYS A 399 -16.02 -9.12 -4.84
C LYS A 399 -16.01 -9.12 -6.37
N VAL A 400 -16.85 -8.30 -6.99
CA VAL A 400 -16.99 -8.20 -8.45
C VAL A 400 -15.77 -7.55 -9.11
N GLU A 401 -15.00 -6.74 -8.37
CA GLU A 401 -13.83 -6.05 -8.87
C GLU A 401 -12.65 -7.01 -9.07
N ASN A 402 -12.51 -7.53 -10.28
CA ASN A 402 -11.52 -8.56 -10.60
C ASN A 402 -10.12 -8.02 -10.94
N THR A 403 -10.01 -6.73 -11.28
CA THR A 403 -8.76 -6.08 -11.67
C THR A 403 -8.05 -5.42 -10.49
N GLU A 404 -8.74 -5.22 -9.36
CA GLU A 404 -8.23 -4.44 -8.23
C GLU A 404 -7.88 -5.35 -7.03
N ARG A 405 -6.70 -5.15 -6.45
CA ARG A 405 -6.31 -5.73 -5.16
C ARG A 405 -6.31 -4.63 -4.12
N PHE A 406 -7.37 -4.55 -3.33
CA PHE A 406 -7.52 -3.52 -2.30
C PHE A 406 -6.48 -3.69 -1.19
N MET A 407 -6.02 -2.56 -0.63
CA MET A 407 -4.92 -2.50 0.34
C MET A 407 -5.34 -1.76 1.61
N GLN A 408 -5.05 -0.46 1.69
CA GLN A 408 -5.36 0.39 2.83
C GLN A 408 -6.84 0.76 2.82
N LEU A 409 -7.48 0.66 3.96
CA LEU A 409 -8.89 0.99 4.17
C LEU A 409 -9.01 2.12 5.19
N ALA A 410 -9.94 3.03 4.92
CA ALA A 410 -10.40 4.01 5.90
C ALA A 410 -11.92 4.13 5.80
N MET A 411 -12.60 4.20 6.95
CA MET A 411 -14.06 4.16 7.00
C MET A 411 -14.63 5.38 7.71
N PHE A 412 -15.63 5.98 7.07
CA PHE A 412 -16.47 7.03 7.63
C PHE A 412 -17.86 6.47 7.92
N GLN A 413 -18.36 6.66 9.15
CA GLN A 413 -19.68 6.17 9.58
C GLN A 413 -20.60 7.29 10.09
N GLY A 414 -20.24 8.55 9.88
CA GLY A 414 -20.97 9.72 10.32
C GLY A 414 -22.12 10.15 9.41
N VAL A 415 -22.73 11.28 9.76
CA VAL A 415 -23.68 12.01 8.91
C VAL A 415 -22.91 13.12 8.19
N PRO A 416 -22.86 13.13 6.84
CA PRO A 416 -22.12 14.15 6.10
C PRO A 416 -22.62 15.56 6.38
N LYS A 417 -21.72 16.54 6.51
CA LYS A 417 -22.10 17.95 6.68
C LYS A 417 -22.82 18.49 5.45
N LYS A 418 -23.91 19.23 5.67
CA LYS A 418 -24.70 19.86 4.61
C LYS A 418 -23.91 20.97 3.93
N ASP A 419 -23.96 20.99 2.60
CA ASP A 419 -23.42 22.09 1.81
C ASP A 419 -24.19 23.40 2.06
N LYS A 420 -23.47 24.45 2.44
CA LYS A 420 -24.06 25.79 2.58
C LYS A 420 -24.48 26.39 1.22
N ARG A 421 -23.99 25.84 0.10
CA ARG A 421 -24.26 26.32 -1.26
C ARG A 421 -25.63 25.89 -1.83
N SER A 422 -26.24 24.81 -1.33
CA SER A 422 -27.53 24.32 -1.85
C SER A 422 -28.76 25.10 -1.35
N ARG A 423 -28.57 26.17 -0.57
CA ARG A 423 -29.69 27.01 -0.06
C ARG A 423 -30.45 27.82 -1.11
N GLY A 424 -30.02 27.82 -2.38
CA GLY A 424 -30.60 28.64 -3.44
C GLY A 424 -31.49 27.91 -4.45
N SER A 425 -31.55 26.59 -4.46
CA SER A 425 -32.39 25.82 -5.36
C SER A 425 -33.59 25.27 -4.61
N GLY A 426 -34.79 25.87 -4.87
CA GLY A 426 -36.05 25.53 -4.23
C GLY A 426 -36.62 24.16 -4.61
N LYS A 427 -35.82 23.14 -4.73
CA LYS A 427 -36.25 21.74 -4.73
C LYS A 427 -36.14 21.22 -3.32
N ASP A 428 -37.28 20.80 -2.77
CA ASP A 428 -37.45 20.11 -1.48
C ASP A 428 -36.45 18.91 -1.41
N THR A 429 -35.23 19.16 -1.01
CA THR A 429 -34.33 18.10 -0.57
C THR A 429 -34.85 17.64 0.78
N LYS A 430 -35.47 16.45 0.82
CA LYS A 430 -35.76 15.70 2.04
C LYS A 430 -34.51 15.78 2.91
N THR A 431 -34.67 16.35 4.09
CA THR A 431 -33.61 16.48 5.11
C THR A 431 -33.29 15.09 5.63
N THR A 432 -32.53 14.32 4.89
CA THR A 432 -32.02 13.01 5.35
C THR A 432 -30.95 13.26 6.39
N THR A 433 -31.27 12.98 7.64
CA THR A 433 -30.35 12.82 8.77
C THR A 433 -29.77 11.41 8.77
N GLU A 434 -29.71 10.76 7.61
CA GLU A 434 -29.25 9.38 7.49
C GLU A 434 -27.72 9.33 7.47
N LYS A 435 -27.17 8.35 8.19
CA LYS A 435 -25.74 8.00 8.13
C LYS A 435 -25.41 7.54 6.70
N ASP A 436 -24.30 8.00 6.16
CA ASP A 436 -23.76 7.57 4.86
C ASP A 436 -22.40 6.89 5.06
N PRO A 437 -22.41 5.60 5.45
CA PRO A 437 -21.17 4.87 5.66
C PRO A 437 -20.40 4.75 4.35
N THR A 438 -19.13 5.11 4.39
CA THR A 438 -18.27 5.14 3.22
C THR A 438 -16.91 4.54 3.56
N ILE A 439 -16.47 3.54 2.78
CA ILE A 439 -15.10 3.06 2.79
C ILE A 439 -14.35 3.71 1.64
N VAL A 440 -13.20 4.28 1.96
CA VAL A 440 -12.22 4.71 0.97
C VAL A 440 -11.04 3.75 1.04
N CYS A 441 -10.63 3.20 -0.08
CA CYS A 441 -9.53 2.27 -0.13
C CYS A 441 -8.56 2.57 -1.28
N SER A 442 -7.29 2.19 -1.07
CA SER A 442 -6.28 2.11 -2.13
C SER A 442 -6.24 0.70 -2.72
N ALA A 443 -5.61 0.54 -3.87
CA ALA A 443 -5.33 -0.76 -4.47
C ALA A 443 -3.85 -0.87 -4.85
N PHE A 444 -3.36 -2.11 -4.88
CA PHE A 444 -1.98 -2.44 -5.15
C PHE A 444 -1.51 -1.88 -6.50
N GLN A 445 -0.42 -1.12 -6.49
CA GLN A 445 0.18 -0.46 -7.66
C GLN A 445 -0.81 0.39 -8.50
N LYS A 446 -1.86 0.92 -7.85
CA LYS A 446 -2.84 1.78 -8.53
C LYS A 446 -2.75 3.22 -8.04
N THR A 447 -2.89 4.13 -8.97
CA THR A 447 -2.92 5.57 -8.73
C THR A 447 -4.28 6.08 -8.27
N ARG A 448 -5.23 5.17 -8.02
CA ARG A 448 -6.61 5.50 -7.69
C ARG A 448 -6.97 5.13 -6.27
N LEU A 449 -7.90 5.87 -5.70
CA LEU A 449 -8.65 5.51 -4.50
C LEU A 449 -10.08 5.22 -4.90
N TYR A 450 -10.69 4.25 -4.23
CA TYR A 450 -12.00 3.69 -4.55
C TYR A 450 -12.96 3.94 -3.39
N LEU A 451 -14.19 4.36 -3.71
CA LEU A 451 -15.26 4.60 -2.74
C LEU A 451 -16.27 3.46 -2.79
N PHE A 452 -16.52 2.86 -1.64
CA PHE A 452 -17.64 1.94 -1.43
C PHE A 452 -18.63 2.57 -0.47
N THR A 453 -19.88 2.64 -0.89
CA THR A 453 -21.00 3.18 -0.13
C THR A 453 -22.14 2.17 -0.07
N ARG A 454 -23.36 2.62 0.17
CA ARG A 454 -24.58 1.81 0.01
C ARG A 454 -25.15 1.89 -1.40
N ARG A 455 -24.66 2.83 -2.20
CA ARG A 455 -25.14 3.06 -3.56
C ARG A 455 -24.31 2.21 -4.52
N GLU A 456 -25.01 1.54 -5.44
CA GLU A 456 -24.37 0.96 -6.61
C GLU A 456 -24.11 2.07 -7.65
N PRO A 457 -23.10 1.93 -8.50
CA PRO A 457 -22.88 2.86 -9.60
C PRO A 457 -24.11 2.86 -10.51
N GLU A 458 -24.56 4.04 -10.90
CA GLU A 458 -25.68 4.17 -11.85
C GLU A 458 -25.22 3.63 -13.23
N ASP A 459 -25.92 2.62 -13.72
CA ASP A 459 -25.80 2.11 -15.09
C ASP A 459 -26.46 3.10 -16.05
N GLY A 460 -25.83 4.24 -16.31
CA GLY A 460 -26.35 5.27 -17.23
C GLY A 460 -25.43 5.46 -18.42
N ASP A 461 -25.95 5.26 -19.62
CA ASP A 461 -25.32 5.55 -20.92
C ASP A 461 -24.96 7.04 -21.12
N ASP A 462 -25.35 7.92 -20.22
CA ASP A 462 -25.09 9.35 -20.29
C ASP A 462 -23.86 9.74 -19.47
N ALA A 463 -22.78 9.85 -20.14
CA ALA A 463 -21.39 10.12 -19.80
C ALA A 463 -21.05 11.37 -18.94
N VAL A 464 -21.93 11.85 -18.07
CA VAL A 464 -21.66 13.01 -17.20
C VAL A 464 -21.35 12.59 -15.75
N GLY A 465 -21.55 11.31 -15.39
CA GLY A 465 -21.32 10.78 -14.07
C GLY A 465 -20.57 9.44 -14.05
N GLY A 466 -19.57 9.27 -14.91
CA GLY A 466 -18.83 8.01 -14.99
C GLY A 466 -18.29 7.56 -13.62
N ARG A 467 -18.35 6.24 -13.38
CA ARG A 467 -17.81 5.55 -12.20
C ARG A 467 -16.34 5.91 -11.91
N ASP A 468 -15.59 6.10 -12.98
CA ASP A 468 -14.24 6.59 -12.94
C ASP A 468 -14.24 8.10 -13.19
N VAL A 469 -13.90 8.89 -12.20
CA VAL A 469 -13.65 10.32 -12.37
C VAL A 469 -12.34 10.47 -13.13
N PHE A 470 -12.42 10.34 -14.46
CA PHE A 470 -11.35 10.69 -15.36
C PHE A 470 -11.25 12.20 -15.39
N ASN A 471 -10.13 12.77 -15.01
CA ASN A 471 -9.85 14.19 -15.14
C ASN A 471 -10.88 15.08 -14.40
N GLU A 472 -10.91 15.07 -13.08
CA GLU A 472 -11.01 16.35 -12.43
C GLU A 472 -9.94 17.21 -13.11
N LYS A 473 -10.37 18.17 -13.93
CA LYS A 473 -9.42 19.14 -14.51
C LYS A 473 -8.61 19.64 -13.32
N PRO A 474 -7.28 19.46 -13.30
CA PRO A 474 -6.46 19.93 -12.20
C PRO A 474 -6.86 21.39 -11.97
N LEU A 475 -7.01 21.80 -10.71
CA LEU A 475 -7.24 23.21 -10.39
C LEU A 475 -6.19 24.04 -11.14
N ALA A 476 -6.54 25.27 -11.51
CA ALA A 476 -5.63 26.17 -12.24
C ALA A 476 -4.24 26.19 -11.59
N ASP A 477 -4.17 26.13 -10.25
CA ASP A 477 -2.92 26.06 -9.48
C ASP A 477 -2.16 24.74 -9.66
N GLU A 478 -2.87 23.60 -9.81
CA GLU A 478 -2.26 22.30 -10.13
C GLU A 478 -1.78 22.27 -11.58
N MET A 479 -2.52 22.89 -12.51
CA MET A 479 -2.09 23.03 -13.90
C MET A 479 -0.86 23.94 -14.00
N VAL A 480 -0.80 25.02 -13.25
CA VAL A 480 0.38 25.90 -13.18
C VAL A 480 1.56 25.17 -12.56
N ALA A 481 1.34 24.40 -11.48
CA ALA A 481 2.39 23.59 -10.87
C ALA A 481 2.86 22.46 -11.82
N ALA A 482 1.94 21.77 -12.50
CA ALA A 482 2.28 20.74 -13.49
C ALA A 482 2.94 21.35 -14.73
N ALA A 483 2.46 22.51 -15.22
CA ALA A 483 3.07 23.23 -16.32
C ALA A 483 4.45 23.81 -15.94
N SER A 484 4.63 24.30 -14.72
CA SER A 484 5.94 24.77 -14.25
C SER A 484 6.92 23.61 -14.02
N LEU A 485 6.44 22.44 -13.59
CA LEU A 485 7.24 21.22 -13.49
C LEU A 485 7.59 20.66 -14.88
N ALA A 486 6.65 20.66 -15.81
CA ALA A 486 6.91 20.29 -17.21
C ALA A 486 7.84 21.30 -17.91
N ALA A 487 7.67 22.60 -17.65
CA ALA A 487 8.56 23.63 -18.14
C ALA A 487 9.95 23.56 -17.50
N THR A 488 10.08 23.23 -16.21
CA THR A 488 11.36 22.99 -15.55
C THR A 488 11.98 21.66 -15.99
N ALA A 489 11.19 20.62 -16.28
CA ALA A 489 11.70 19.39 -16.88
C ALA A 489 12.20 19.60 -18.31
N SER A 490 11.48 20.35 -19.15
CA SER A 490 11.91 20.68 -20.51
C SER A 490 13.10 21.63 -20.57
N THR A 491 13.27 22.50 -19.58
CA THR A 491 14.47 23.39 -19.44
C THR A 491 15.66 22.70 -18.80
N SER A 492 15.53 21.47 -18.30
CA SER A 492 16.59 20.74 -17.59
C SER A 492 17.34 19.69 -18.41
N LEU A 493 16.95 19.43 -19.67
CA LEU A 493 17.70 18.51 -20.52
C LEU A 493 18.99 19.16 -21.01
N ALA A 494 20.11 18.47 -20.81
CA ALA A 494 21.40 18.96 -21.25
C ALA A 494 21.45 18.96 -22.80
N ARG A 495 22.01 20.03 -23.36
CA ARG A 495 22.25 20.14 -24.80
C ARG A 495 23.64 19.68 -25.21
N SER A 496 24.55 19.51 -24.25
CA SER A 496 25.86 18.93 -24.51
C SER A 496 26.37 18.16 -23.29
N ALA A 497 27.22 17.17 -23.57
CA ALA A 497 27.88 16.36 -22.57
C ALA A 497 29.38 16.22 -22.89
N VAL A 498 30.21 16.12 -21.87
CA VAL A 498 31.62 15.77 -22.00
C VAL A 498 31.83 14.45 -21.32
N ILE A 499 32.17 13.42 -22.09
CA ILE A 499 32.52 12.09 -21.59
C ILE A 499 34.02 12.10 -21.31
N HIS A 500 34.39 12.10 -20.03
CA HIS A 500 35.77 12.02 -19.60
C HIS A 500 36.22 10.56 -19.61
N THR A 501 37.16 10.22 -20.49
CA THR A 501 37.69 8.87 -20.58
C THR A 501 39.13 8.81 -20.10
N THR A 502 39.63 7.60 -19.80
CA THR A 502 41.03 7.38 -19.46
C THR A 502 42.02 7.76 -20.58
N LEU A 503 41.55 7.98 -21.82
CA LEU A 503 42.37 8.38 -22.96
C LEU A 503 42.10 9.83 -23.41
N GLY A 504 41.22 10.56 -22.74
CA GLY A 504 40.88 11.95 -23.05
C GLY A 504 39.39 12.22 -23.07
N ASP A 505 39.02 13.45 -23.42
CA ASP A 505 37.66 13.95 -23.39
C ASP A 505 36.95 13.82 -24.73
N ILE A 506 35.70 13.38 -24.72
CA ILE A 506 34.82 13.33 -25.90
C ILE A 506 33.64 14.28 -25.67
N HIS A 507 33.55 15.35 -26.44
CA HIS A 507 32.45 16.31 -26.35
C HIS A 507 31.33 15.90 -27.30
N VAL A 508 30.15 15.74 -26.76
CA VAL A 508 28.93 15.31 -27.46
C VAL A 508 27.89 16.43 -27.44
N LYS A 509 27.38 16.80 -28.60
CA LYS A 509 26.14 17.59 -28.73
C LYS A 509 24.97 16.64 -28.65
N LEU A 510 24.00 16.91 -27.77
CA LEU A 510 22.77 16.15 -27.58
C LEU A 510 21.61 16.77 -28.36
N PHE A 511 20.58 15.98 -28.67
CA PHE A 511 19.41 16.38 -29.45
C PHE A 511 18.12 16.22 -28.61
N PRO A 512 17.95 17.02 -27.51
CA PRO A 512 16.82 16.87 -26.62
C PRO A 512 15.47 17.25 -27.22
N ASP A 513 15.47 18.06 -28.28
CA ASP A 513 14.24 18.49 -28.97
C ASP A 513 13.68 17.36 -29.84
N GLU A 514 14.55 16.53 -30.43
CA GLU A 514 14.21 15.44 -31.35
C GLU A 514 14.05 14.09 -30.62
N THR A 515 14.84 13.86 -29.56
CA THR A 515 14.86 12.59 -28.79
C THR A 515 14.81 12.85 -27.29
N PRO A 516 13.70 13.42 -26.79
CA PRO A 516 13.60 13.89 -25.40
C PRO A 516 13.76 12.78 -24.36
N LYS A 517 13.13 11.61 -24.53
CA LYS A 517 13.22 10.49 -23.58
C LYS A 517 14.64 9.91 -23.52
N THR A 518 15.26 9.71 -24.66
CA THR A 518 16.62 9.18 -24.75
C THR A 518 17.62 10.14 -24.11
N CYS A 519 17.47 11.46 -24.35
CA CYS A 519 18.29 12.46 -23.71
C CYS A 519 18.01 12.55 -22.20
N GLU A 520 16.77 12.38 -21.75
CA GLU A 520 16.42 12.32 -20.32
C GLU A 520 17.08 11.12 -19.66
N ASN A 521 17.00 9.93 -20.25
CA ASN A 521 17.64 8.71 -19.77
C ASN A 521 19.16 8.90 -19.62
N PHE A 522 19.83 9.34 -20.70
CA PHE A 522 21.27 9.56 -20.71
C PHE A 522 21.71 10.62 -19.68
N THR A 523 21.04 11.77 -19.63
CA THR A 523 21.41 12.88 -18.74
C THR A 523 21.14 12.57 -17.28
N THR A 524 20.08 11.82 -16.98
CA THR A 524 19.77 11.41 -15.61
C THR A 524 20.75 10.36 -15.12
N HIS A 525 21.08 9.37 -15.93
CA HIS A 525 22.14 8.41 -15.61
C HIS A 525 23.49 9.09 -15.38
N ALA A 526 23.85 10.05 -16.23
CA ALA A 526 25.08 10.83 -16.07
C ALA A 526 25.10 11.66 -14.78
N LYS A 527 23.97 12.32 -14.42
CA LYS A 527 23.82 13.05 -13.16
C LYS A 527 23.95 12.16 -11.92
N ASN A 528 23.44 10.93 -12.01
CA ASN A 528 23.46 9.97 -10.91
C ASN A 528 24.80 9.22 -10.79
N GLY A 529 25.78 9.53 -11.66
CA GLY A 529 27.08 8.81 -11.66
C GLY A 529 26.98 7.37 -12.13
N TYR A 530 25.88 7.00 -12.81
CA TYR A 530 25.68 5.62 -13.28
C TYR A 530 26.75 5.17 -14.28
N TYR A 531 27.25 6.09 -15.09
CA TYR A 531 28.27 5.83 -16.11
C TYR A 531 29.70 5.88 -15.57
N ASP A 532 29.91 6.28 -14.29
CA ASP A 532 31.22 6.45 -13.73
C ASP A 532 31.96 5.12 -13.59
N GLY A 533 33.13 5.04 -14.17
CA GLY A 533 33.98 3.84 -14.14
C GLY A 533 33.59 2.75 -15.15
N LEU A 534 32.54 2.93 -15.96
CA LEU A 534 32.11 1.93 -16.93
C LEU A 534 33.09 1.78 -18.08
N LEU A 535 33.18 0.55 -18.59
CA LEU A 535 34.10 0.15 -19.66
C LEU A 535 33.51 0.37 -21.06
N PHE A 536 34.36 0.68 -22.02
CA PHE A 536 34.06 0.41 -23.43
C PHE A 536 34.25 -1.09 -23.64
N HIS A 537 33.17 -1.85 -23.44
CA HIS A 537 33.20 -3.31 -23.42
C HIS A 537 33.25 -3.95 -24.80
N ARG A 538 32.92 -3.19 -25.88
CA ARG A 538 32.96 -3.67 -27.25
C ARG A 538 33.44 -2.57 -28.20
N VAL A 539 34.51 -2.83 -28.93
CA VAL A 539 35.16 -1.89 -29.86
C VAL A 539 35.41 -2.61 -31.17
N ILE A 540 34.73 -2.18 -32.21
CA ILE A 540 34.93 -2.75 -33.57
C ILE A 540 35.53 -1.71 -34.47
N LYS A 541 36.72 -1.99 -34.97
CA LYS A 541 37.47 -1.12 -35.85
C LYS A 541 36.73 -0.91 -37.18
N GLY A 542 36.58 0.34 -37.61
CA GLY A 542 35.82 0.72 -38.81
C GLY A 542 34.30 0.56 -38.63
N PHE A 543 33.81 0.56 -37.38
CA PHE A 543 32.38 0.48 -37.10
C PHE A 543 31.97 1.35 -35.90
N MET A 544 32.18 0.87 -34.64
CA MET A 544 31.68 1.60 -33.47
C MET A 544 32.40 1.23 -32.16
N LEU A 545 32.22 2.09 -31.16
CA LEU A 545 32.64 1.91 -29.77
C LEU A 545 31.39 1.82 -28.88
N GLN A 546 31.16 0.71 -28.19
CA GLN A 546 29.98 0.48 -27.36
C GLN A 546 30.34 0.48 -25.85
N THR A 547 29.47 1.13 -25.07
CA THR A 547 29.65 1.32 -23.62
C THR A 547 28.28 1.45 -22.91
N GLY A 548 28.27 1.81 -21.64
CA GLY A 548 27.06 2.05 -20.87
C GLY A 548 26.47 0.82 -20.17
N ASP A 549 27.24 -0.29 -20.14
CA ASP A 549 26.88 -1.51 -19.43
C ASP A 549 27.63 -1.60 -18.10
N PRO A 550 26.90 -1.64 -16.94
CA PRO A 550 27.52 -1.82 -15.63
C PRO A 550 28.26 -3.16 -15.45
N LEU A 551 27.81 -4.23 -16.13
CA LEU A 551 28.43 -5.54 -16.07
C LEU A 551 29.71 -5.62 -16.93
N GLY A 552 29.80 -4.79 -17.97
CA GLY A 552 30.96 -4.73 -18.86
C GLY A 552 31.13 -5.97 -19.74
N ASP A 553 30.05 -6.71 -20.00
CA ASP A 553 30.00 -7.89 -20.86
C ASP A 553 28.96 -7.76 -22.00
N GLY A 554 28.19 -6.67 -22.02
CA GLY A 554 27.18 -6.36 -23.02
C GLY A 554 25.79 -6.86 -22.68
N THR A 555 25.57 -7.53 -21.54
CA THR A 555 24.28 -8.13 -21.16
C THR A 555 23.46 -7.28 -20.19
N GLY A 556 24.08 -6.27 -19.57
CA GLY A 556 23.47 -5.43 -18.56
C GLY A 556 23.00 -4.09 -19.09
N GLY A 557 22.47 -3.27 -18.17
CA GLY A 557 22.07 -1.90 -18.40
C GLY A 557 20.57 -1.70 -18.51
N VAL A 558 20.02 -0.99 -17.53
CA VAL A 558 18.59 -0.65 -17.46
C VAL A 558 18.39 0.84 -17.66
N SER A 559 17.20 1.26 -18.10
CA SER A 559 16.85 2.67 -18.19
C SER A 559 16.59 3.27 -16.81
N ILE A 560 16.47 4.60 -16.75
CA ILE A 560 16.09 5.33 -15.52
C ILE A 560 14.69 4.95 -15.00
N TRP A 561 13.87 4.34 -15.85
CA TRP A 561 12.52 3.86 -15.50
C TRP A 561 12.48 2.40 -15.02
N GLY A 562 13.66 1.73 -14.92
CA GLY A 562 13.78 0.36 -14.40
C GLY A 562 13.47 -0.74 -15.39
N GLY A 563 13.26 -0.41 -16.68
CA GLY A 563 12.97 -1.36 -17.76
C GLY A 563 13.50 -0.85 -19.10
N GLU A 564 13.09 -1.47 -20.19
CA GLU A 564 13.36 -1.03 -21.55
C GLU A 564 12.40 0.11 -21.95
N PHE A 565 12.82 0.97 -22.91
CA PHE A 565 11.99 2.05 -23.42
C PHE A 565 12.00 2.10 -24.94
N GLU A 566 10.99 2.78 -25.50
CA GLU A 566 10.74 2.84 -26.93
C GLU A 566 11.81 3.61 -27.72
N ASP A 567 11.91 3.28 -29.01
CA ASP A 567 12.78 3.97 -29.97
C ASP A 567 12.22 5.35 -30.34
N GLU A 568 13.09 6.36 -30.37
CA GLU A 568 12.78 7.71 -30.87
C GLU A 568 13.45 7.92 -32.23
N ILE A 569 12.89 7.33 -33.28
CA ILE A 569 13.44 7.40 -34.63
C ILE A 569 12.89 8.63 -35.36
N THR A 570 13.77 9.56 -35.73
CA THR A 570 13.44 10.76 -36.51
C THR A 570 14.06 10.71 -37.90
N ARG A 571 13.41 11.36 -38.87
CA ARG A 571 13.91 11.38 -40.28
C ARG A 571 15.17 12.22 -40.45
N ASP A 572 15.39 13.19 -39.56
CA ASP A 572 16.47 14.16 -39.62
C ASP A 572 17.75 13.69 -38.93
N LEU A 573 17.64 12.70 -38.01
CA LEU A 573 18.76 12.14 -37.32
C LEU A 573 19.13 10.77 -37.91
N ARG A 574 20.23 10.74 -38.69
CA ARG A 574 20.71 9.55 -39.39
C ARG A 574 22.17 9.27 -39.08
N HIS A 575 22.58 8.03 -39.32
CA HIS A 575 23.96 7.58 -39.24
C HIS A 575 24.72 7.87 -40.56
N ASP A 576 24.49 9.05 -41.15
CA ASP A 576 25.01 9.47 -42.45
C ASP A 576 26.50 9.84 -42.45
N ARG A 577 27.08 9.99 -41.26
CA ARG A 577 28.46 10.39 -41.02
C ARG A 577 29.04 9.77 -39.75
N PRO A 578 30.40 9.75 -39.62
CA PRO A 578 31.05 9.26 -38.40
C PRO A 578 30.71 10.11 -37.16
N TYR A 579 30.98 9.55 -35.97
CA TYR A 579 30.84 10.17 -34.66
C TYR A 579 29.38 10.40 -34.22
N THR A 580 28.47 9.64 -34.77
CA THR A 580 27.09 9.62 -34.33
C THR A 580 26.96 8.81 -33.03
N VAL A 581 26.22 9.35 -32.07
CA VAL A 581 25.96 8.70 -30.78
C VAL A 581 24.54 8.17 -30.76
N SER A 582 24.38 6.86 -30.54
CA SER A 582 23.10 6.16 -30.67
C SER A 582 22.91 5.13 -29.55
N MET A 583 21.64 4.82 -29.23
CA MET A 583 21.32 3.78 -28.26
C MET A 583 21.58 2.38 -28.83
N ALA A 584 22.21 1.54 -28.03
CA ALA A 584 22.27 0.11 -28.29
C ALA A 584 20.97 -0.55 -27.80
N ASN A 585 20.41 -1.43 -28.60
CA ASN A 585 19.21 -2.19 -28.28
C ASN A 585 19.33 -3.65 -28.77
N ALA A 586 18.48 -4.53 -28.25
CA ALA A 586 18.38 -5.95 -28.63
C ALA A 586 17.22 -6.23 -29.62
N GLY A 587 16.62 -5.19 -30.17
CA GLY A 587 15.47 -5.21 -31.07
C GLY A 587 14.66 -3.93 -30.93
N PRO A 588 13.54 -3.78 -31.64
CA PRO A 588 12.71 -2.58 -31.57
C PRO A 588 12.21 -2.33 -30.13
N ASN A 589 12.33 -1.08 -29.66
CA ASN A 589 11.84 -0.63 -28.35
C ASN A 589 12.48 -1.33 -27.14
N THR A 590 13.76 -1.73 -27.25
CA THR A 590 14.50 -2.38 -26.16
C THR A 590 15.70 -1.54 -25.70
N ASN A 591 15.54 -0.22 -25.62
CA ASN A 591 16.60 0.69 -25.20
C ASN A 591 16.79 0.63 -23.67
N GLY A 592 18.05 0.53 -23.21
CA GLY A 592 18.42 0.54 -21.80
C GLY A 592 19.34 1.72 -21.45
N SER A 593 20.51 1.43 -20.89
CA SER A 593 21.56 2.44 -20.63
C SER A 593 22.70 2.38 -21.64
N GLN A 594 22.84 1.30 -22.43
CA GLN A 594 23.94 1.13 -23.36
C GLN A 594 23.83 2.06 -24.56
N PHE A 595 24.94 2.63 -24.97
CA PHE A 595 25.04 3.46 -26.17
C PHE A 595 26.35 3.20 -26.91
N PHE A 596 26.40 3.62 -28.19
CA PHE A 596 27.59 3.48 -28.98
C PHE A 596 27.92 4.76 -29.76
N ILE A 597 29.19 4.92 -30.13
CA ILE A 597 29.71 6.00 -30.96
C ILE A 597 30.23 5.40 -32.25
N THR A 598 29.71 5.82 -33.41
CA THR A 598 30.17 5.31 -34.68
C THR A 598 31.48 5.96 -35.09
N THR A 599 32.40 5.20 -35.72
CA THR A 599 33.67 5.71 -36.27
C THR A 599 33.61 5.97 -37.77
N VAL A 600 32.58 5.45 -38.43
CA VAL A 600 32.28 5.63 -39.87
C VAL A 600 30.80 5.90 -40.06
N ALA A 601 30.38 6.27 -41.29
CA ALA A 601 28.96 6.33 -41.63
C ALA A 601 28.38 4.90 -41.67
N THR A 602 27.21 4.71 -41.00
CA THR A 602 26.59 3.39 -40.84
C THR A 602 25.09 3.42 -41.18
N PRO A 603 24.72 3.74 -42.46
CA PRO A 603 23.32 3.97 -42.84
C PRO A 603 22.40 2.74 -42.65
N TRP A 604 22.94 1.53 -42.50
CA TRP A 604 22.17 0.32 -42.24
C TRP A 604 21.60 0.24 -40.79
N LEU A 605 22.02 1.15 -39.91
CA LEU A 605 21.49 1.31 -38.55
C LEU A 605 20.30 2.29 -38.51
N ASP A 606 20.05 3.04 -39.59
CA ASP A 606 18.94 3.97 -39.69
C ASP A 606 17.60 3.24 -39.50
N GLY A 607 16.69 3.82 -38.72
CA GLY A 607 15.40 3.24 -38.43
C GLY A 607 15.41 2.07 -37.44
N LYS A 608 16.59 1.73 -36.84
CA LYS A 608 16.74 0.65 -35.89
C LYS A 608 17.29 1.09 -34.52
N HIS A 609 18.12 2.13 -34.55
CA HIS A 609 18.77 2.65 -33.33
C HIS A 609 18.49 4.15 -33.22
N THR A 610 18.10 4.59 -32.02
CA THR A 610 17.82 6.00 -31.73
C THR A 610 19.12 6.80 -31.73
N VAL A 611 19.24 7.77 -32.62
CA VAL A 611 20.34 8.74 -32.65
C VAL A 611 19.98 9.89 -31.72
N PHE A 612 20.74 10.09 -30.64
CA PHE A 612 20.46 11.13 -29.64
C PHE A 612 21.59 12.17 -29.47
N GLY A 613 22.71 11.98 -30.16
CA GLY A 613 23.83 12.91 -30.06
C GLY A 613 24.86 12.77 -31.18
N ARG A 614 25.84 13.68 -31.15
CA ARG A 614 26.97 13.67 -32.08
C ARG A 614 28.23 14.22 -31.40
N VAL A 615 29.36 13.56 -31.62
CA VAL A 615 30.66 14.05 -31.15
C VAL A 615 31.05 15.29 -31.94
N VAL A 616 31.34 16.37 -31.23
CA VAL A 616 31.75 17.67 -31.83
C VAL A 616 33.24 17.95 -31.62
N LYS A 617 33.85 17.36 -30.57
CA LYS A 617 35.29 17.49 -30.27
C LYS A 617 35.77 16.21 -29.58
N GLY A 618 37.01 15.79 -29.78
CA GLY A 618 37.57 14.55 -29.23
C GLY A 618 37.49 13.37 -30.23
N ALA A 619 37.37 13.62 -31.53
CA ALA A 619 37.42 12.58 -32.56
C ALA A 619 38.74 11.79 -32.55
N ASP A 620 39.83 12.43 -32.17
CA ASP A 620 41.16 11.82 -31.94
C ASP A 620 41.14 10.82 -30.78
N VAL A 621 40.39 11.10 -29.73
CA VAL A 621 40.19 10.17 -28.61
C VAL A 621 39.36 8.97 -29.06
N VAL A 622 38.26 9.19 -29.82
CA VAL A 622 37.44 8.11 -30.40
C VAL A 622 38.32 7.19 -31.25
N HIS A 623 39.17 7.74 -32.11
CA HIS A 623 40.10 6.93 -32.92
C HIS A 623 41.21 6.30 -32.11
N SER A 624 41.65 6.87 -31.00
CA SER A 624 42.61 6.27 -30.12
C SER A 624 42.04 5.01 -29.43
N ILE A 625 40.77 5.05 -29.02
CA ILE A 625 40.05 3.90 -28.50
C ILE A 625 39.85 2.84 -29.58
N GLU A 626 39.43 3.23 -30.78
CA GLU A 626 39.22 2.33 -31.95
C GLU A 626 40.47 1.53 -32.32
N LYS A 627 41.64 2.15 -32.20
CA LYS A 627 42.93 1.52 -32.58
C LYS A 627 43.47 0.52 -31.57
N LEU A 628 42.86 0.43 -30.39
CA LEU A 628 43.27 -0.54 -29.40
C LEU A 628 43.13 -1.98 -29.91
N LYS A 629 44.01 -2.84 -29.45
CA LYS A 629 43.88 -4.28 -29.69
C LYS A 629 42.73 -4.85 -28.87
N THR A 630 41.90 -5.63 -29.53
CA THR A 630 40.75 -6.30 -28.90
C THR A 630 40.97 -7.80 -28.83
N ASP A 631 40.23 -8.47 -27.96
CA ASP A 631 40.16 -9.93 -27.87
C ASP A 631 39.21 -10.51 -28.94
N LYS A 632 38.88 -11.80 -28.85
CA LYS A 632 37.98 -12.49 -29.79
C LYS A 632 36.49 -12.03 -29.64
N GLY A 633 36.16 -11.37 -28.54
CA GLY A 633 34.84 -10.81 -28.24
C GLY A 633 34.73 -9.31 -28.51
N ASP A 634 35.67 -8.73 -29.24
CA ASP A 634 35.77 -7.30 -29.54
C ASP A 634 36.03 -6.41 -28.30
N LYS A 635 36.41 -6.98 -27.15
CA LYS A 635 36.71 -6.22 -25.94
C LYS A 635 38.17 -5.75 -25.98
N PRO A 636 38.47 -4.46 -25.71
CA PRO A 636 39.84 -3.96 -25.64
C PRO A 636 40.67 -4.70 -24.62
N LEU A 637 41.91 -5.05 -24.98
CA LEU A 637 42.90 -5.70 -24.08
C LEU A 637 43.39 -4.75 -22.97
N ILE A 638 43.26 -3.45 -23.18
CA ILE A 638 43.54 -2.39 -22.20
C ILE A 638 42.18 -1.76 -21.87
N ASP A 639 41.80 -1.81 -20.61
CA ASP A 639 40.54 -1.25 -20.15
C ASP A 639 40.49 0.25 -20.37
N VAL A 640 39.55 0.69 -21.18
CA VAL A 640 39.18 2.11 -21.33
C VAL A 640 37.91 2.36 -20.55
N LYS A 641 38.00 3.28 -19.58
CA LYS A 641 36.88 3.63 -18.68
C LYS A 641 36.38 5.04 -18.94
N MET A 642 35.10 5.22 -18.79
CA MET A 642 34.52 6.55 -18.58
C MET A 642 34.79 6.93 -17.12
N ALA A 643 35.51 8.01 -16.88
CA ALA A 643 35.75 8.49 -15.53
C ALA A 643 34.50 9.12 -14.92
N ASN A 644 33.87 10.03 -15.67
CA ASN A 644 32.57 10.64 -15.37
C ASN A 644 32.04 11.32 -16.64
N ILE A 645 30.81 11.84 -16.56
CA ILE A 645 30.18 12.65 -17.63
C ILE A 645 29.78 14.00 -17.07
N THR A 646 30.31 15.07 -17.65
CA THR A 646 29.91 16.46 -17.31
C THR A 646 28.84 16.94 -18.29
N LEU A 647 27.74 17.48 -17.77
CA LEU A 647 26.61 17.98 -18.56
C LEU A 647 26.59 19.49 -18.63
N SER A 648 26.21 20.02 -19.80
CA SER A 648 25.97 21.46 -19.98
C SER A 648 24.56 21.69 -20.55
N PHE A 649 23.87 22.66 -19.96
CA PHE A 649 22.46 22.98 -20.20
C PHE A 649 22.29 24.24 -21.07
N ASN A 650 23.40 24.82 -21.55
CA ASN A 650 23.42 26.03 -22.39
C ASN A 650 23.26 25.73 -23.86
#